data_8e9e5120f47bf51ca7dc65b00b9aabb4
#
_entry.id   8e9e5120f47bf51ca7dc65b00b9aabb4
#
_cell.length_a   1.000
_cell.length_b   1.000
_cell.length_c   1.000
_cell.angle_alpha   90.00
_cell.angle_beta   90.00
_cell.angle_gamma   90.00
#
_symmetry.space_group_name_H-M   'P 1'
#
loop_
_entity.id
_entity.type
_entity.pdbx_description
1 polymer ?
#
loop_
_entity_poly.entity_id
_entity_poly.type
_entity_poly.pdbx_seq_one_letter_code
_entity_poly.pdbx_strand_id
1 'polypeptide(L)'
;MKKRIGSLLLILALCFTLLPTAAFAEETSVDNWDGSADTSWYTSAPDASEYHISTAEQLAGLAQLVNADPGTTNFAGKTFYLKNDLDLSGHEWISIGTVLGGDYPEYSFCGVFDGKGHVISNLYSHESYIEGADESHNLLRNALFGSVYNGEVKNLGVADAEIWIDPKDDSAAGKGILVDWMGKSKITNCWTSGSIYSGTKIEKNIGGIVGITMQGCTISGCYSTATLTGNFKNSEGFYTEPDPADWPCDTIGGIVGARFDGGLTVTDCWFDGKIVVNSIKAAVGGIVGCIETVNNSVGGIVGDADIATKNCMVTTTDMGADKDGNTCWVAYALGGTVENCYWPNNDKYGAIPREDVAGTPVSDFTSDTILTSLNEKAGDGITWVAGIKHPTFEWDKWHISADYTKVDAAIAKANALKKDDYKDFSAVETAVNAVNRSKSKAEQAKVDAMAKAIEDAIAALQYKDADYTKVDAAIAKANALIKDNYKDFSAVEAAVKAVVRGKNITEQAEVDAMAKAIEDAINALDWKSSGGGSSSPSYSVTTPGKTENGTVTVSPRSAEKGDSVTITVKPDSGYQLDELTVTDKNGKELKLTDKGNGKYTFTMPASKVEINATFVKEVETSPFSDVSTSAYYYEAVKWAQEKGIT
;
A
#
# COMPACT_ATOMS: atom_id res chain seq x y z
N MET A 1 -31.12 16.12 -28.17
CA MET A 1 -30.62 15.24 -27.08
C MET A 1 -30.24 13.83 -27.54
N LYS A 2 -30.91 13.19 -28.50
CA LYS A 2 -30.58 11.81 -28.95
C LYS A 2 -29.22 11.63 -29.68
N LYS A 3 -28.63 12.67 -30.27
CA LYS A 3 -27.31 12.58 -30.96
C LYS A 3 -26.11 12.70 -30.05
N ARG A 4 -26.25 13.22 -28.80
CA ARG A 4 -25.14 13.33 -27.84
C ARG A 4 -24.95 12.07 -26.98
N ILE A 5 -25.98 11.24 -26.83
CA ILE A 5 -25.93 9.97 -26.08
C ILE A 5 -25.21 8.88 -26.90
N GLY A 6 -25.37 8.89 -28.24
CA GLY A 6 -24.68 7.96 -29.13
C GLY A 6 -23.16 8.16 -29.17
N SER A 7 -22.67 9.41 -29.08
CA SER A 7 -21.23 9.71 -29.04
C SER A 7 -20.58 9.32 -27.72
N LEU A 8 -21.30 9.44 -26.58
CA LEU A 8 -20.77 9.04 -25.27
C LEU A 8 -20.64 7.51 -25.14
N LEU A 9 -21.61 6.78 -25.69
CA LEU A 9 -21.56 5.31 -25.74
C LEU A 9 -20.48 4.77 -26.68
N LEU A 10 -20.18 5.46 -27.77
CA LEU A 10 -19.10 5.07 -28.69
C LEU A 10 -17.72 5.33 -28.08
N ILE A 11 -17.56 6.42 -27.32
CA ILE A 11 -16.32 6.74 -26.61
C ILE A 11 -16.10 5.73 -25.47
N LEU A 12 -17.16 5.34 -24.73
CA LEU A 12 -17.06 4.31 -23.71
C LEU A 12 -16.70 2.92 -24.30
N ALA A 13 -17.24 2.59 -25.48
CA ALA A 13 -16.90 1.34 -26.17
C ALA A 13 -15.47 1.34 -26.75
N LEU A 14 -14.95 2.50 -27.22
CA LEU A 14 -13.56 2.62 -27.68
C LEU A 14 -12.55 2.59 -26.51
N CYS A 15 -12.90 3.10 -25.34
CA CYS A 15 -12.03 3.02 -24.16
C CYS A 15 -11.87 1.58 -23.65
N PHE A 16 -12.84 0.70 -23.90
CA PHE A 16 -12.72 -0.73 -23.55
C PHE A 16 -11.88 -1.54 -24.57
N THR A 17 -11.70 -1.04 -25.79
CA THR A 17 -10.92 -1.72 -26.85
C THR A 17 -9.46 -1.28 -26.92
N LEU A 18 -9.07 -0.24 -26.16
CA LEU A 18 -7.68 0.27 -26.08
C LEU A 18 -6.98 -0.02 -24.75
N LEU A 19 -7.61 -0.77 -23.85
CA LEU A 19 -6.85 -1.44 -22.81
C LEU A 19 -5.97 -2.47 -23.56
N PRO A 20 -4.62 -2.43 -23.39
CA PRO A 20 -3.83 -3.56 -23.81
C PRO A 20 -4.50 -4.75 -23.10
N THR A 21 -4.88 -5.75 -23.84
CA THR A 21 -5.07 -7.07 -23.31
C THR A 21 -3.73 -7.44 -22.68
N ALA A 22 -3.49 -7.00 -21.44
CA ALA A 22 -2.65 -7.76 -20.57
C ALA A 22 -3.23 -9.17 -20.77
N ALA A 23 -2.43 -10.04 -21.36
CA ALA A 23 -2.72 -11.44 -21.34
C ALA A 23 -3.04 -11.73 -19.87
N PHE A 24 -4.33 -11.77 -19.54
CA PHE A 24 -4.75 -12.63 -18.49
C PHE A 24 -4.16 -13.96 -18.96
N ALA A 25 -3.09 -14.42 -18.29
CA ALA A 25 -2.81 -15.82 -18.30
C ALA A 25 -4.22 -16.40 -18.19
N GLU A 26 -4.63 -17.16 -19.20
CA GLU A 26 -5.78 -18.03 -19.08
C GLU A 26 -5.68 -18.54 -17.66
N GLU A 27 -6.63 -18.12 -16.78
CA GLU A 27 -6.91 -18.94 -15.63
C GLU A 27 -7.20 -20.29 -16.30
N THR A 28 -6.18 -21.12 -16.35
CA THR A 28 -6.39 -22.54 -16.47
C THR A 28 -7.42 -22.79 -15.40
N SER A 29 -8.63 -23.18 -15.80
CA SER A 29 -9.62 -23.70 -14.87
C SER A 29 -8.81 -24.64 -13.99
N VAL A 30 -8.46 -24.19 -12.78
CA VAL A 30 -7.92 -25.10 -11.77
C VAL A 30 -9.07 -26.04 -11.58
N ASP A 31 -8.96 -27.25 -12.12
CA ASP A 31 -9.94 -28.28 -11.84
C ASP A 31 -9.93 -28.41 -10.33
N ASN A 32 -11.03 -27.97 -9.69
CA ASN A 32 -11.17 -28.06 -8.25
C ASN A 32 -10.90 -29.53 -7.89
N TRP A 33 -10.14 -29.74 -6.83
CA TRP A 33 -9.89 -31.08 -6.33
C TRP A 33 -11.23 -31.84 -6.22
N ASP A 34 -11.29 -33.03 -6.79
CA ASP A 34 -12.52 -33.82 -6.90
C ASP A 34 -12.76 -34.78 -5.69
N GLY A 35 -11.96 -34.64 -4.64
CA GLY A 35 -12.00 -35.47 -3.44
C GLY A 35 -11.24 -36.82 -3.60
N SER A 36 -10.65 -37.07 -4.75
CA SER A 36 -9.88 -38.30 -4.98
C SER A 36 -8.55 -38.30 -4.24
N ALA A 37 -7.99 -39.47 -3.97
CA ALA A 37 -6.70 -39.67 -3.31
C ALA A 37 -5.74 -40.43 -4.24
N ASP A 38 -4.51 -39.89 -4.41
CA ASP A 38 -3.43 -40.54 -5.16
C ASP A 38 -2.33 -41.03 -4.20
N THR A 39 -2.17 -42.34 -4.09
CA THR A 39 -1.12 -43.01 -3.31
C THR A 39 0.02 -43.56 -4.17
N SER A 40 0.02 -43.29 -5.47
CA SER A 40 0.99 -43.85 -6.44
C SER A 40 2.44 -43.43 -6.13
N TRP A 41 2.66 -42.23 -5.57
CA TRP A 41 3.95 -41.74 -5.13
C TRP A 41 4.57 -42.59 -4.02
N TYR A 42 3.76 -43.18 -3.13
CA TYR A 42 4.20 -44.10 -2.10
C TYR A 42 4.38 -45.51 -2.64
N THR A 43 3.39 -46.03 -3.38
CA THR A 43 3.42 -47.42 -3.90
C THR A 43 4.58 -47.66 -4.88
N SER A 44 5.03 -46.61 -5.58
CA SER A 44 6.19 -46.67 -6.47
C SER A 44 7.54 -46.65 -5.76
N ALA A 45 7.62 -46.17 -4.51
CA ALA A 45 8.85 -46.02 -3.75
C ALA A 45 8.61 -46.13 -2.23
N PRO A 46 8.11 -47.28 -1.69
CA PRO A 46 7.70 -47.38 -0.30
C PRO A 46 8.83 -47.21 0.71
N ASP A 47 10.06 -47.50 0.30
CA ASP A 47 11.25 -47.39 1.15
C ASP A 47 11.94 -46.00 1.08
N ALA A 48 11.44 -45.06 0.30
CA ALA A 48 12.02 -43.75 0.20
C ALA A 48 12.06 -43.06 1.57
N SER A 49 13.11 -42.26 1.84
CA SER A 49 13.21 -41.44 3.03
C SER A 49 12.49 -40.09 2.88
N GLU A 50 12.26 -39.68 1.62
CA GLU A 50 11.68 -38.38 1.28
C GLU A 50 10.59 -38.55 0.21
N TYR A 51 9.53 -37.79 0.37
CA TYR A 51 8.40 -37.74 -0.56
C TYR A 51 8.07 -36.31 -0.94
N HIS A 52 7.52 -36.14 -2.14
CA HIS A 52 7.14 -34.83 -2.67
C HIS A 52 5.64 -34.81 -2.97
N ILE A 53 4.93 -33.86 -2.35
CA ILE A 53 3.51 -33.65 -2.57
C ILE A 53 3.35 -32.39 -3.45
N SER A 54 2.67 -32.58 -4.59
CA SER A 54 2.50 -31.52 -5.59
C SER A 54 1.03 -31.22 -5.90
N THR A 55 0.11 -32.08 -5.51
CA THR A 55 -1.33 -31.92 -5.78
C THR A 55 -2.17 -32.26 -4.55
N ALA A 56 -3.44 -31.81 -4.54
CA ALA A 56 -4.40 -32.11 -3.48
C ALA A 56 -4.70 -33.63 -3.37
N GLU A 57 -4.75 -34.34 -4.50
CA GLU A 57 -4.96 -35.80 -4.54
C GLU A 57 -3.81 -36.53 -3.85
N GLN A 58 -2.56 -36.06 -4.04
CA GLN A 58 -1.39 -36.65 -3.38
C GLN A 58 -1.40 -36.39 -1.88
N LEU A 59 -1.86 -35.21 -1.46
CA LEU A 59 -2.04 -34.91 -0.05
C LEU A 59 -3.16 -35.75 0.57
N ALA A 60 -4.28 -35.92 -0.13
CA ALA A 60 -5.36 -36.84 0.27
C ALA A 60 -4.88 -38.28 0.32
N GLY A 61 -3.97 -38.67 -0.59
CA GLY A 61 -3.30 -39.98 -0.56
C GLY A 61 -2.48 -40.20 0.72
N LEU A 62 -1.80 -39.13 1.23
CA LEU A 62 -1.13 -39.18 2.53
C LEU A 62 -2.12 -39.43 3.67
N ALA A 63 -3.26 -38.72 3.68
CA ALA A 63 -4.31 -38.94 4.67
C ALA A 63 -4.84 -40.37 4.61
N GLN A 64 -5.13 -40.88 3.42
CA GLN A 64 -5.58 -42.25 3.23
C GLN A 64 -4.59 -43.27 3.78
N LEU A 65 -3.29 -43.11 3.56
CA LEU A 65 -2.24 -44.02 4.01
C LEU A 65 -2.06 -43.99 5.54
N VAL A 66 -2.08 -42.82 6.15
CA VAL A 66 -1.93 -42.68 7.61
C VAL A 66 -3.16 -43.19 8.34
N ASN A 67 -4.37 -43.00 7.76
CA ASN A 67 -5.64 -43.40 8.35
C ASN A 67 -6.01 -44.86 8.04
N ALA A 68 -5.22 -45.58 7.21
CA ALA A 68 -5.42 -46.99 6.97
C ALA A 68 -5.13 -47.81 8.25
N ASP A 69 -5.50 -49.12 8.23
CA ASP A 69 -5.41 -50.03 9.37
C ASP A 69 -4.21 -49.84 10.29
N PRO A 70 -4.38 -50.02 11.62
CA PRO A 70 -3.42 -49.64 12.63
C PRO A 70 -1.98 -50.07 12.36
N GLY A 71 -1.08 -49.12 12.47
CA GLY A 71 0.36 -49.38 12.49
C GLY A 71 1.05 -49.64 11.17
N THR A 72 0.34 -49.55 10.02
CA THR A 72 0.96 -49.88 8.74
C THR A 72 1.80 -48.73 8.18
N THR A 73 1.40 -47.47 8.35
CA THR A 73 2.11 -46.36 7.69
C THR A 73 1.96 -45.04 8.46
N ASN A 74 2.64 -44.90 9.60
CA ASN A 74 2.68 -43.61 10.33
C ASN A 74 3.81 -42.68 9.86
N PHE A 75 4.63 -43.11 8.90
CA PHE A 75 5.74 -42.37 8.32
C PHE A 75 6.85 -41.91 9.28
N ALA A 76 7.04 -42.57 10.41
CA ALA A 76 8.15 -42.25 11.30
C ALA A 76 9.51 -42.30 10.56
N GLY A 77 10.31 -41.23 10.73
CA GLY A 77 11.62 -41.08 10.06
C GLY A 77 11.55 -40.74 8.57
N LYS A 78 10.39 -40.47 8.01
CA LYS A 78 10.20 -40.01 6.62
C LYS A 78 9.95 -38.48 6.59
N THR A 79 10.37 -37.82 5.48
CA THR A 79 10.14 -36.40 5.27
C THR A 79 9.28 -36.15 4.03
N PHE A 80 8.31 -35.28 4.17
CA PHE A 80 7.43 -34.81 3.10
C PHE A 80 7.74 -33.37 2.77
N TYR A 81 7.87 -33.06 1.48
CA TYR A 81 8.07 -31.70 0.98
C TYR A 81 6.89 -31.30 0.11
N LEU A 82 6.25 -30.19 0.45
CA LEU A 82 5.29 -29.57 -0.45
C LEU A 82 6.04 -28.87 -1.59
N LYS A 83 5.53 -29.00 -2.82
CA LYS A 83 6.17 -28.46 -4.03
C LYS A 83 5.43 -27.28 -4.64
N ASN A 84 4.14 -27.15 -4.37
CA ASN A 84 3.28 -26.10 -4.87
C ASN A 84 2.34 -25.66 -3.76
N ASP A 85 1.74 -24.48 -3.91
CA ASP A 85 0.55 -24.13 -3.17
C ASP A 85 -0.58 -25.07 -3.61
N LEU A 86 -1.41 -25.53 -2.67
CA LEU A 86 -2.53 -26.44 -2.94
C LEU A 86 -3.85 -25.75 -2.59
N ASP A 87 -4.87 -26.05 -3.40
CA ASP A 87 -6.25 -25.62 -3.17
C ASP A 87 -7.10 -26.87 -2.86
N LEU A 88 -7.73 -26.89 -1.68
CA LEU A 88 -8.62 -27.98 -1.25
C LEU A 88 -10.09 -27.65 -1.49
N SER A 89 -10.39 -26.60 -2.23
CA SER A 89 -11.78 -26.22 -2.53
C SER A 89 -12.50 -27.33 -3.31
N GLY A 90 -13.79 -27.46 -3.07
CA GLY A 90 -14.67 -28.38 -3.81
C GLY A 90 -15.06 -29.61 -3.04
N HIS A 91 -14.22 -30.15 -2.16
CA HIS A 91 -14.52 -31.32 -1.35
C HIS A 91 -14.16 -31.16 0.11
N GLU A 92 -14.87 -31.85 0.96
CA GLU A 92 -14.63 -31.91 2.38
C GLU A 92 -13.30 -32.61 2.67
N TRP A 93 -12.46 -31.99 3.50
CA TRP A 93 -11.16 -32.54 3.85
C TRP A 93 -11.26 -33.64 4.91
N ILE A 94 -10.52 -34.72 4.71
CA ILE A 94 -10.29 -35.78 5.69
C ILE A 94 -8.90 -35.58 6.28
N SER A 95 -8.82 -35.37 7.58
CA SER A 95 -7.56 -35.07 8.29
C SER A 95 -6.52 -36.19 8.10
N ILE A 96 -5.24 -35.76 8.06
CA ILE A 96 -4.10 -36.68 8.09
C ILE A 96 -3.90 -37.16 9.53
N GLY A 97 -4.14 -38.43 9.78
CA GLY A 97 -4.09 -39.02 11.11
C GLY A 97 -5.37 -38.79 11.91
N THR A 98 -5.52 -39.55 12.97
CA THR A 98 -6.68 -39.50 13.87
C THR A 98 -6.32 -40.01 15.25
N VAL A 99 -7.17 -39.74 16.22
CA VAL A 99 -7.08 -40.25 17.60
C VAL A 99 -8.19 -41.26 17.82
N LEU A 100 -7.95 -42.49 17.41
CA LEU A 100 -8.90 -43.59 17.64
C LEU A 100 -8.52 -44.37 18.90
N GLY A 101 -9.48 -44.53 19.81
CA GLY A 101 -9.38 -45.46 20.93
C GLY A 101 -8.30 -45.19 21.97
N GLY A 102 -7.67 -44.04 21.97
CA GLY A 102 -6.62 -43.71 22.97
C GLY A 102 -5.26 -44.36 22.70
N ASP A 103 -5.10 -45.10 21.61
CA ASP A 103 -3.86 -45.78 21.26
C ASP A 103 -2.98 -44.91 20.35
N TYR A 104 -2.07 -44.19 20.98
CA TYR A 104 -0.99 -43.44 20.29
C TYR A 104 0.23 -44.37 20.15
N PRO A 105 0.94 -44.37 19.00
CA PRO A 105 0.89 -43.45 17.83
C PRO A 105 0.31 -44.09 16.56
N GLU A 106 -0.52 -45.11 16.66
CA GLU A 106 -0.84 -46.01 15.53
C GLU A 106 -1.51 -45.32 14.34
N TYR A 107 -2.40 -44.36 14.59
CA TYR A 107 -3.09 -43.57 13.57
C TYR A 107 -2.60 -42.14 13.46
N SER A 108 -1.44 -41.82 14.02
CA SER A 108 -0.90 -40.47 14.00
C SER A 108 0.13 -40.31 12.88
N PHE A 109 0.24 -39.10 12.34
CA PHE A 109 1.38 -38.74 11.51
C PHE A 109 2.63 -38.59 12.39
N CYS A 110 3.66 -39.39 12.11
CA CYS A 110 4.91 -39.42 12.88
C CYS A 110 6.13 -38.95 12.07
N GLY A 111 5.92 -38.45 10.86
CA GLY A 111 6.98 -37.95 9.97
C GLY A 111 7.32 -36.47 10.19
N VAL A 112 8.12 -35.96 9.26
CA VAL A 112 8.37 -34.53 9.10
C VAL A 112 7.60 -34.03 7.88
N PHE A 113 6.75 -33.03 8.05
CA PHE A 113 6.08 -32.33 6.95
C PHE A 113 6.64 -30.92 6.82
N ASP A 114 7.40 -30.68 5.75
CA ASP A 114 8.00 -29.39 5.43
C ASP A 114 7.27 -28.74 4.25
N GLY A 115 6.44 -27.73 4.54
CA GLY A 115 5.69 -26.97 3.56
C GLY A 115 6.54 -26.12 2.62
N LYS A 116 7.83 -25.95 2.89
CA LYS A 116 8.75 -25.10 2.08
C LYS A 116 8.27 -23.67 1.84
N GLY A 117 7.40 -23.12 2.70
CA GLY A 117 6.79 -21.80 2.56
C GLY A 117 5.59 -21.76 1.62
N HIS A 118 5.12 -22.94 1.17
CA HIS A 118 3.87 -23.07 0.42
C HIS A 118 2.64 -23.00 1.32
N VAL A 119 1.50 -22.81 0.69
CA VAL A 119 0.20 -22.62 1.34
C VAL A 119 -0.77 -23.71 0.89
N ILE A 120 -1.51 -24.25 1.84
CA ILE A 120 -2.69 -25.09 1.59
C ILE A 120 -3.90 -24.23 1.89
N SER A 121 -4.74 -23.96 0.90
CA SER A 121 -5.89 -23.06 1.00
C SER A 121 -7.23 -23.77 0.92
N ASN A 122 -8.28 -23.09 1.42
CA ASN A 122 -9.67 -23.52 1.32
C ASN A 122 -9.94 -24.90 1.92
N LEU A 123 -9.21 -25.25 2.99
CA LEU A 123 -9.53 -26.44 3.76
C LEU A 123 -10.95 -26.27 4.29
N TYR A 124 -11.83 -27.16 3.86
CA TYR A 124 -13.23 -27.18 4.28
C TYR A 124 -13.52 -28.49 5.02
N SER A 125 -14.00 -28.40 6.25
CA SER A 125 -14.43 -29.54 7.05
C SER A 125 -15.72 -29.19 7.79
N HIS A 126 -16.78 -29.84 7.37
CA HIS A 126 -18.10 -29.70 7.97
C HIS A 126 -18.50 -31.06 8.56
N GLU A 127 -18.24 -31.19 9.87
CA GLU A 127 -18.56 -32.42 10.57
C GLU A 127 -20.07 -32.63 10.61
N SER A 128 -20.59 -33.52 9.74
CA SER A 128 -21.91 -34.05 9.88
C SER A 128 -21.82 -35.31 10.73
N TYR A 129 -22.40 -35.24 11.93
CA TYR A 129 -22.61 -36.43 12.76
C TYR A 129 -23.38 -37.50 11.94
N ILE A 130 -22.75 -38.63 11.68
CA ILE A 130 -23.38 -39.76 10.99
C ILE A 130 -24.02 -40.62 12.06
N GLU A 131 -25.35 -40.54 12.19
CA GLU A 131 -26.12 -41.33 13.13
C GLU A 131 -25.94 -42.83 12.80
N GLY A 132 -25.41 -43.61 13.77
CA GLY A 132 -25.17 -45.03 13.60
C GLY A 132 -23.81 -45.44 13.01
N ALA A 133 -22.94 -44.49 12.69
CA ALA A 133 -21.51 -44.76 12.50
C ALA A 133 -20.89 -45.12 13.85
N ASP A 134 -19.90 -46.02 13.84
CA ASP A 134 -19.11 -46.25 15.05
C ASP A 134 -18.33 -44.97 15.41
N GLU A 135 -17.94 -44.82 16.68
CA GLU A 135 -17.22 -43.66 17.18
C GLU A 135 -15.96 -43.35 16.35
N SER A 136 -15.37 -44.36 15.70
CA SER A 136 -14.17 -44.23 14.90
C SER A 136 -14.37 -43.45 13.60
N HIS A 137 -15.56 -43.47 13.02
CA HIS A 137 -15.88 -42.77 11.77
C HIS A 137 -16.22 -41.29 11.97
N ASN A 138 -16.61 -40.90 13.18
CA ASN A 138 -17.00 -39.54 13.49
C ASN A 138 -15.81 -38.66 13.92
N LEU A 139 -14.61 -39.23 14.09
CA LEU A 139 -13.42 -38.53 14.57
C LEU A 139 -12.44 -38.06 13.48
N LEU A 140 -12.77 -38.29 12.20
CA LEU A 140 -11.81 -38.18 11.10
C LEU A 140 -11.77 -36.81 10.38
N ARG A 141 -12.53 -35.83 10.79
CA ARG A 141 -12.73 -34.63 9.95
C ARG A 141 -12.59 -33.36 10.76
N ASN A 142 -11.49 -32.61 10.59
CA ASN A 142 -11.44 -31.23 11.06
C ASN A 142 -10.15 -30.49 10.58
N ALA A 143 -9.04 -30.60 11.30
CA ALA A 143 -7.79 -29.94 10.96
C ALA A 143 -7.12 -30.52 9.71
N LEU A 144 -6.09 -29.89 9.23
CA LEU A 144 -5.22 -30.48 8.20
C LEU A 144 -4.64 -31.81 8.70
N PHE A 145 -4.13 -31.85 9.91
CA PHE A 145 -3.70 -33.05 10.62
C PHE A 145 -4.63 -33.32 11.81
N GLY A 146 -5.28 -34.45 11.83
CA GLY A 146 -6.09 -34.91 12.98
C GLY A 146 -5.20 -35.28 14.17
N SER A 147 -4.05 -35.93 13.90
CA SER A 147 -3.08 -36.24 14.94
C SER A 147 -1.64 -36.23 14.42
N VAL A 148 -0.75 -35.55 15.18
CA VAL A 148 0.70 -35.57 15.00
C VAL A 148 1.37 -36.04 16.26
N TYR A 149 2.08 -37.18 16.21
CA TYR A 149 2.75 -37.76 17.36
C TYR A 149 4.21 -38.07 17.06
N ASN A 150 5.13 -37.55 17.88
CA ASN A 150 6.57 -37.67 17.67
C ASN A 150 7.01 -37.25 16.24
N GLY A 151 6.32 -36.27 15.69
CA GLY A 151 6.49 -35.72 14.34
C GLY A 151 6.85 -34.22 14.34
N GLU A 152 7.07 -33.69 13.16
CA GLU A 152 7.33 -32.25 12.95
C GLU A 152 6.51 -31.71 11.77
N VAL A 153 5.90 -30.53 11.96
CA VAL A 153 5.27 -29.76 10.88
C VAL A 153 5.95 -28.39 10.82
N LYS A 154 6.42 -27.99 9.64
CA LYS A 154 7.14 -26.73 9.52
C LYS A 154 6.97 -26.03 8.19
N ASN A 155 7.23 -24.71 8.20
CA ASN A 155 7.25 -23.83 7.02
C ASN A 155 5.98 -23.97 6.17
N LEU A 156 4.81 -23.99 6.80
CA LEU A 156 3.52 -24.26 6.15
C LEU A 156 2.47 -23.20 6.52
N GLY A 157 1.77 -22.70 5.49
CA GLY A 157 0.56 -21.92 5.68
C GLY A 157 -0.70 -22.76 5.46
N VAL A 158 -1.74 -22.54 6.28
CA VAL A 158 -3.11 -23.04 6.02
C VAL A 158 -4.02 -21.82 5.95
N ALA A 159 -4.44 -21.48 4.73
CA ALA A 159 -5.20 -20.27 4.45
C ALA A 159 -6.69 -20.54 4.25
N ASP A 160 -7.51 -19.59 4.69
CA ASP A 160 -8.95 -19.56 4.42
C ASP A 160 -9.66 -20.87 4.78
N ALA A 161 -9.24 -21.49 5.90
CA ALA A 161 -9.86 -22.71 6.40
C ALA A 161 -11.27 -22.42 6.93
N GLU A 162 -12.19 -23.34 6.69
CA GLU A 162 -13.55 -23.32 7.24
C GLU A 162 -13.85 -24.65 7.93
N ILE A 163 -13.79 -24.62 9.28
CA ILE A 163 -14.04 -25.79 10.11
C ILE A 163 -15.32 -25.55 10.92
N TRP A 164 -16.31 -26.40 10.70
CA TRP A 164 -17.59 -26.33 11.39
C TRP A 164 -17.86 -27.63 12.17
N ILE A 165 -18.08 -27.51 13.47
CA ILE A 165 -18.28 -28.64 14.39
C ILE A 165 -19.77 -28.77 14.68
N ASP A 166 -20.34 -29.94 14.37
CA ASP A 166 -21.77 -30.21 14.55
C ASP A 166 -22.18 -30.06 16.03
N PRO A 167 -23.31 -29.38 16.31
CA PRO A 167 -23.88 -29.31 17.66
C PRO A 167 -24.19 -30.66 18.32
N LYS A 168 -24.22 -31.75 17.56
CA LYS A 168 -24.44 -33.11 18.04
C LYS A 168 -23.15 -33.88 18.35
N ASP A 169 -21.98 -33.36 17.93
CA ASP A 169 -20.70 -33.96 18.27
C ASP A 169 -20.48 -33.91 19.79
N ASP A 170 -20.54 -35.06 20.43
CA ASP A 170 -20.37 -35.24 21.88
C ASP A 170 -18.97 -35.77 22.24
N SER A 171 -18.05 -35.83 21.29
CA SER A 171 -16.66 -36.21 21.57
C SER A 171 -15.89 -35.02 22.20
N ALA A 172 -15.26 -35.26 23.34
CA ALA A 172 -14.27 -34.29 23.87
C ALA A 172 -13.04 -34.29 22.99
N ALA A 173 -12.92 -33.33 22.09
CA ALA A 173 -11.83 -33.29 21.13
C ALA A 173 -11.22 -31.89 21.01
N GLY A 174 -9.89 -31.83 20.86
CA GLY A 174 -9.19 -30.63 20.44
C GLY A 174 -9.45 -30.31 18.98
N LYS A 175 -9.65 -29.05 18.66
CA LYS A 175 -9.88 -28.58 17.30
C LYS A 175 -8.91 -27.45 16.97
N GLY A 176 -8.03 -27.73 16.00
CA GLY A 176 -7.08 -26.74 15.44
C GLY A 176 -7.31 -26.56 13.95
N ILE A 177 -6.74 -25.54 13.34
CA ILE A 177 -6.71 -25.45 11.89
C ILE A 177 -5.59 -26.32 11.32
N LEU A 178 -4.42 -26.30 11.94
CA LEU A 178 -3.29 -27.10 11.48
C LEU A 178 -3.31 -28.50 12.09
N VAL A 179 -3.48 -28.62 13.40
CA VAL A 179 -3.45 -29.90 14.11
C VAL A 179 -4.54 -29.96 15.18
N ASP A 180 -5.35 -31.02 15.19
CA ASP A 180 -6.31 -31.24 16.27
C ASP A 180 -5.60 -31.73 17.54
N TRP A 181 -4.80 -32.79 17.45
CA TRP A 181 -4.06 -33.39 18.56
C TRP A 181 -2.56 -33.48 18.27
N MET A 182 -1.76 -33.00 19.21
CA MET A 182 -0.31 -32.98 19.07
C MET A 182 0.36 -33.60 20.31
N GLY A 183 1.19 -34.62 20.11
CA GLY A 183 1.95 -35.27 21.20
C GLY A 183 3.44 -35.43 20.86
N LYS A 184 4.36 -35.09 21.80
CA LYS A 184 5.84 -35.22 21.62
C LYS A 184 6.36 -34.61 20.32
N SER A 185 5.72 -33.56 19.84
CA SER A 185 5.90 -33.06 18.46
C SER A 185 6.32 -31.61 18.44
N LYS A 186 6.72 -31.16 17.23
CA LYS A 186 7.16 -29.79 17.01
C LYS A 186 6.44 -29.14 15.84
N ILE A 187 6.02 -27.89 16.00
CA ILE A 187 5.52 -27.03 14.93
C ILE A 187 6.40 -25.77 14.86
N THR A 188 6.89 -25.45 13.64
CA THR A 188 7.78 -24.30 13.46
C THR A 188 7.47 -23.55 12.19
N ASN A 189 7.45 -22.21 12.24
CA ASN A 189 7.24 -21.33 11.08
C ASN A 189 5.97 -21.67 10.31
N CYS A 190 4.86 -21.91 11.03
CA CYS A 190 3.56 -22.20 10.45
C CYS A 190 2.56 -21.09 10.73
N TRP A 191 1.58 -20.96 9.87
CA TRP A 191 0.53 -19.99 10.10
C TRP A 191 -0.84 -20.49 9.61
N THR A 192 -1.89 -19.90 10.18
CA THR A 192 -3.28 -20.24 9.84
C THR A 192 -4.15 -19.01 9.69
N SER A 193 -5.12 -19.09 8.79
CA SER A 193 -6.24 -18.15 8.67
C SER A 193 -7.53 -18.89 8.37
N GLY A 194 -8.67 -18.18 8.47
CA GLY A 194 -9.98 -18.77 8.26
C GLY A 194 -10.83 -18.80 9.52
N SER A 195 -11.61 -19.85 9.74
CA SER A 195 -12.52 -19.92 10.88
C SER A 195 -12.69 -21.33 11.43
N ILE A 196 -12.86 -21.40 12.77
CA ILE A 196 -13.42 -22.57 13.45
C ILE A 196 -14.72 -22.11 14.12
N TYR A 197 -15.80 -22.82 13.85
CA TYR A 197 -17.08 -22.63 14.52
C TYR A 197 -17.48 -23.91 15.25
N SER A 198 -17.65 -23.83 16.57
CA SER A 198 -18.20 -24.89 17.40
C SER A 198 -19.57 -24.52 17.90
N GLY A 199 -20.58 -25.31 17.53
CA GLY A 199 -21.96 -25.20 18.01
C GLY A 199 -22.33 -26.24 19.08
N THR A 200 -21.35 -27.00 19.58
CA THR A 200 -21.57 -28.17 20.44
C THR A 200 -22.01 -27.82 21.85
N LYS A 201 -22.65 -28.80 22.52
CA LYS A 201 -23.05 -28.73 23.92
C LYS A 201 -21.97 -29.27 24.87
N ILE A 202 -20.90 -29.84 24.34
CA ILE A 202 -19.86 -30.55 25.08
C ILE A 202 -18.53 -29.81 24.93
N GLU A 203 -17.68 -29.98 25.88
CA GLU A 203 -16.37 -29.36 26.01
C GLU A 203 -15.48 -29.51 24.79
N LYS A 204 -15.09 -28.41 24.20
CA LYS A 204 -14.15 -28.37 23.06
C LYS A 204 -12.98 -27.45 23.38
N ASN A 205 -11.81 -27.87 22.92
CA ASN A 205 -10.58 -27.12 23.06
C ASN A 205 -10.19 -26.60 21.69
N ILE A 206 -10.41 -25.30 21.46
CA ILE A 206 -10.21 -24.67 20.14
C ILE A 206 -8.91 -23.89 20.12
N GLY A 207 -8.02 -24.17 19.16
CA GLY A 207 -6.79 -23.41 18.95
C GLY A 207 -6.64 -22.95 17.51
N GLY A 208 -6.09 -21.77 17.28
CA GLY A 208 -5.85 -21.28 15.93
C GLY A 208 -4.87 -22.17 15.15
N ILE A 209 -3.87 -22.73 15.83
CA ILE A 209 -2.90 -23.69 15.27
C ILE A 209 -3.20 -25.10 15.75
N VAL A 210 -3.26 -25.31 17.06
CA VAL A 210 -3.38 -26.66 17.67
C VAL A 210 -4.55 -26.69 18.64
N GLY A 211 -5.41 -27.68 18.52
CA GLY A 211 -6.51 -27.89 19.48
C GLY A 211 -6.00 -28.30 20.84
N ILE A 212 -5.34 -29.44 20.93
CA ILE A 212 -4.80 -30.01 22.19
C ILE A 212 -3.35 -30.44 22.02
N THR A 213 -2.55 -30.20 23.06
CA THR A 213 -1.19 -30.70 23.18
C THR A 213 -1.01 -31.67 24.34
N MET A 214 -0.11 -32.66 24.19
CA MET A 214 0.22 -33.63 25.24
C MET A 214 1.67 -34.11 25.16
N GLN A 215 2.20 -34.60 26.26
CA GLN A 215 3.48 -35.32 26.36
C GLN A 215 4.70 -34.57 25.82
N GLY A 216 4.78 -33.26 26.03
CA GLY A 216 5.94 -32.45 25.66
C GLY A 216 5.94 -32.00 24.19
N CYS A 217 5.38 -30.81 23.94
CA CYS A 217 5.30 -30.20 22.62
C CYS A 217 6.01 -28.86 22.55
N THR A 218 6.46 -28.50 21.35
CA THR A 218 7.04 -27.18 21.08
C THR A 218 6.36 -26.54 19.87
N ILE A 219 5.95 -25.28 20.00
CA ILE A 219 5.39 -24.46 18.93
C ILE A 219 6.20 -23.17 18.88
N SER A 220 6.82 -22.86 17.75
CA SER A 220 7.70 -21.70 17.63
C SER A 220 7.62 -21.03 16.28
N GLY A 221 7.73 -19.69 16.24
CA GLY A 221 7.69 -18.91 15.03
C GLY A 221 6.36 -19.02 14.28
N CYS A 222 5.23 -19.15 15.00
CA CYS A 222 3.93 -19.42 14.41
C CYS A 222 2.94 -18.28 14.64
N TYR A 223 1.94 -18.16 13.74
CA TYR A 223 0.86 -17.22 13.99
C TYR A 223 -0.51 -17.70 13.49
N SER A 224 -1.56 -17.08 14.03
CA SER A 224 -2.92 -17.27 13.54
C SER A 224 -3.67 -15.94 13.44
N THR A 225 -4.40 -15.78 12.34
CA THR A 225 -5.34 -14.68 12.11
C THR A 225 -6.78 -15.17 12.02
N ALA A 226 -7.03 -16.40 12.48
CA ALA A 226 -8.32 -17.07 12.36
C ALA A 226 -9.40 -16.46 13.27
N THR A 227 -10.66 -16.62 12.85
CA THR A 227 -11.83 -16.38 13.71
C THR A 227 -12.21 -17.67 14.41
N LEU A 228 -12.11 -17.69 15.73
CA LEU A 228 -12.40 -18.83 16.58
C LEU A 228 -13.71 -18.59 17.32
N THR A 229 -14.75 -19.40 17.04
CA THR A 229 -16.07 -19.23 17.64
C THR A 229 -16.44 -20.45 18.48
N GLY A 230 -16.61 -20.23 19.77
CA GLY A 230 -17.19 -21.19 20.70
C GLY A 230 -18.63 -20.78 21.06
N ASN A 231 -19.61 -21.53 20.56
CA ASN A 231 -21.02 -21.30 20.85
C ASN A 231 -21.55 -22.42 21.77
N PHE A 232 -21.03 -22.44 22.98
CA PHE A 232 -21.29 -23.47 23.98
C PHE A 232 -22.59 -23.17 24.72
N LYS A 233 -23.71 -23.69 24.22
CA LYS A 233 -25.00 -23.56 24.94
C LYS A 233 -25.05 -24.53 26.08
N ASN A 234 -25.14 -24.01 27.31
CA ASN A 234 -25.59 -24.80 28.43
C ASN A 234 -26.94 -25.47 28.11
N SER A 235 -26.95 -26.78 28.05
CA SER A 235 -28.20 -27.50 28.25
C SER A 235 -28.63 -27.22 29.70
N GLU A 236 -29.82 -26.68 29.90
CA GLU A 236 -30.44 -26.61 31.23
C GLU A 236 -30.28 -27.98 31.90
N GLY A 237 -29.39 -28.10 32.87
CA GLY A 237 -29.37 -29.25 33.77
C GLY A 237 -28.02 -29.88 34.11
N PHE A 238 -26.87 -29.48 33.54
CA PHE A 238 -25.61 -30.20 33.81
C PHE A 238 -24.68 -29.58 34.88
N TYR A 239 -24.84 -28.30 35.28
CA TYR A 239 -24.02 -27.72 36.32
C TYR A 239 -24.86 -26.88 37.28
N THR A 240 -25.50 -27.53 38.25
CA THR A 240 -26.17 -26.82 39.38
C THR A 240 -25.25 -26.57 40.56
N GLU A 241 -24.11 -27.25 40.64
CA GLU A 241 -23.03 -27.01 41.63
C GLU A 241 -21.70 -27.42 40.97
N PRO A 242 -20.58 -26.70 41.18
CA PRO A 242 -19.27 -27.16 40.73
C PRO A 242 -18.85 -28.36 41.57
N ASP A 243 -18.96 -29.56 41.00
CA ASP A 243 -18.24 -30.70 41.54
C ASP A 243 -16.74 -30.45 41.28
N PRO A 244 -15.90 -30.44 42.30
CA PRO A 244 -14.45 -30.26 42.11
C PRO A 244 -13.78 -31.37 41.29
N ALA A 245 -14.52 -32.42 40.94
CA ALA A 245 -14.08 -33.54 40.11
C ALA A 245 -14.59 -33.46 38.66
N ASP A 246 -15.50 -32.50 38.32
CA ASP A 246 -15.98 -32.31 36.96
C ASP A 246 -15.01 -31.42 36.21
N TRP A 247 -14.42 -31.98 35.20
CA TRP A 247 -13.51 -31.38 34.21
C TRP A 247 -14.13 -30.13 33.60
N PRO A 248 -13.46 -29.03 33.62
CA PRO A 248 -14.06 -27.84 33.10
C PRO A 248 -13.62 -27.52 31.69
N CYS A 249 -14.52 -27.06 30.96
CA CYS A 249 -14.42 -25.85 30.23
C CYS A 249 -13.98 -26.01 28.79
N ASP A 250 -14.87 -25.56 27.98
CA ASP A 250 -14.58 -25.04 26.69
C ASP A 250 -13.39 -24.08 26.75
N THR A 251 -12.36 -24.34 25.99
CA THR A 251 -11.17 -23.51 25.98
C THR A 251 -10.89 -23.00 24.59
N ILE A 252 -10.54 -21.72 24.47
CA ILE A 252 -10.17 -21.12 23.20
C ILE A 252 -8.84 -20.40 23.36
N GLY A 253 -7.83 -20.83 22.58
CA GLY A 253 -6.55 -20.15 22.49
C GLY A 253 -6.24 -19.67 21.09
N GLY A 254 -5.68 -18.50 20.94
CA GLY A 254 -5.29 -17.97 19.63
C GLY A 254 -4.31 -18.87 18.90
N ILE A 255 -3.46 -19.58 19.61
CA ILE A 255 -2.49 -20.55 19.08
C ILE A 255 -2.84 -21.98 19.51
N VAL A 256 -2.98 -22.21 20.82
CA VAL A 256 -3.24 -23.54 21.39
C VAL A 256 -4.51 -23.52 22.21
N GLY A 257 -5.46 -24.40 21.93
CA GLY A 257 -6.71 -24.52 22.70
C GLY A 257 -6.44 -24.99 24.13
N ALA A 258 -5.85 -26.14 24.29
CA ALA A 258 -5.53 -26.70 25.60
C ALA A 258 -4.24 -27.53 25.60
N ARG A 259 -3.69 -27.69 26.79
CA ARG A 259 -2.70 -28.72 27.12
C ARG A 259 -3.34 -29.78 28.01
N PHE A 260 -3.17 -31.03 27.67
CA PHE A 260 -3.72 -32.14 28.43
C PHE A 260 -2.73 -32.68 29.45
N ASP A 261 -1.51 -33.06 29.07
CA ASP A 261 -0.44 -33.51 29.97
C ASP A 261 0.96 -33.16 29.42
N GLY A 262 2.02 -33.33 30.21
CA GLY A 262 3.41 -33.09 29.83
C GLY A 262 3.75 -31.63 29.57
N GLY A 263 5.00 -31.32 29.20
CA GLY A 263 5.46 -29.97 28.97
C GLY A 263 4.94 -29.35 27.66
N LEU A 264 4.69 -28.05 27.64
CA LEU A 264 4.39 -27.27 26.44
C LEU A 264 5.29 -26.03 26.39
N THR A 265 5.95 -25.82 25.27
CA THR A 265 6.70 -24.60 25.00
C THR A 265 6.09 -23.87 23.81
N VAL A 266 5.62 -22.63 24.01
CA VAL A 266 5.12 -21.75 22.97
C VAL A 266 6.01 -20.52 22.93
N THR A 267 6.79 -20.37 21.87
CA THR A 267 7.73 -19.25 21.75
C THR A 267 7.61 -18.57 20.40
N ASP A 268 7.88 -17.27 20.41
CA ASP A 268 7.88 -16.51 19.15
C ASP A 268 6.59 -16.72 18.33
N CYS A 269 5.43 -16.55 19.00
CA CYS A 269 4.14 -16.71 18.36
C CYS A 269 3.30 -15.44 18.47
N TRP A 270 2.41 -15.21 17.51
CA TRP A 270 1.47 -14.11 17.63
C TRP A 270 0.06 -14.46 17.12
N PHE A 271 -0.92 -13.73 17.64
CA PHE A 271 -2.34 -13.87 17.28
C PHE A 271 -2.95 -12.49 16.99
N ASP A 272 -3.49 -12.32 15.77
CA ASP A 272 -4.25 -11.13 15.31
C ASP A 272 -5.62 -11.54 14.74
N GLY A 273 -6.18 -12.64 15.21
CA GLY A 273 -7.49 -13.13 14.81
C GLY A 273 -8.62 -12.55 15.65
N LYS A 274 -9.75 -13.25 15.63
CA LYS A 274 -10.93 -12.92 16.42
C LYS A 274 -11.36 -14.12 17.25
N ILE A 275 -11.66 -13.92 18.54
CA ILE A 275 -12.27 -14.93 19.40
C ILE A 275 -13.69 -14.49 19.75
N VAL A 276 -14.66 -15.36 19.46
CA VAL A 276 -16.08 -15.14 19.76
C VAL A 276 -16.54 -16.22 20.72
N VAL A 277 -17.00 -15.82 21.90
CA VAL A 277 -17.48 -16.72 22.93
C VAL A 277 -18.93 -16.39 23.26
N ASN A 278 -19.79 -17.37 23.08
CA ASN A 278 -21.22 -17.29 23.44
C ASN A 278 -21.57 -18.20 24.62
N SER A 279 -20.60 -18.49 25.49
CA SER A 279 -20.73 -19.38 26.67
C SER A 279 -20.68 -18.62 27.98
N ILE A 280 -21.16 -19.25 29.02
CA ILE A 280 -21.15 -18.71 30.42
C ILE A 280 -19.84 -19.06 31.13
N LYS A 281 -19.06 -20.04 30.68
CA LYS A 281 -17.88 -20.58 31.35
C LYS A 281 -16.77 -21.03 30.37
N ALA A 282 -16.36 -20.21 29.42
CA ALA A 282 -15.23 -20.54 28.58
C ALA A 282 -13.94 -19.91 29.10
N ALA A 283 -12.84 -20.65 29.04
CA ALA A 283 -11.50 -20.11 29.23
C ALA A 283 -10.94 -19.60 27.92
N VAL A 284 -10.59 -18.33 27.87
CA VAL A 284 -10.09 -17.67 26.65
C VAL A 284 -8.69 -17.11 26.88
N GLY A 285 -7.75 -17.49 26.02
CA GLY A 285 -6.40 -16.94 25.99
C GLY A 285 -5.99 -16.50 24.59
N GLY A 286 -5.32 -15.36 24.47
CA GLY A 286 -4.84 -14.87 23.19
C GLY A 286 -3.79 -15.77 22.54
N ILE A 287 -3.05 -16.56 23.31
CA ILE A 287 -2.08 -17.55 22.83
C ILE A 287 -2.51 -18.97 23.21
N VAL A 288 -2.71 -19.26 24.50
CA VAL A 288 -3.12 -20.59 24.99
C VAL A 288 -4.41 -20.47 25.78
N GLY A 289 -5.40 -21.30 25.46
CA GLY A 289 -6.74 -21.25 26.05
C GLY A 289 -6.78 -21.76 27.51
N CYS A 290 -6.39 -22.97 27.79
CA CYS A 290 -6.37 -23.54 29.13
C CYS A 290 -5.31 -24.61 29.31
N ILE A 291 -5.09 -24.91 30.59
CA ILE A 291 -4.19 -25.96 31.04
C ILE A 291 -4.91 -26.75 32.12
N GLU A 292 -4.83 -28.06 31.96
CA GLU A 292 -5.34 -28.95 32.93
C GLU A 292 -4.48 -28.96 34.21
N THR A 293 -5.06 -28.58 35.31
CA THR A 293 -4.81 -29.14 36.65
C THR A 293 -6.04 -28.98 37.51
N VAL A 294 -6.37 -30.04 38.18
CA VAL A 294 -7.40 -30.24 39.17
C VAL A 294 -7.66 -28.98 40.02
N ASN A 295 -8.93 -28.51 39.99
CA ASN A 295 -9.53 -27.45 40.81
C ASN A 295 -9.61 -26.04 40.23
N ASN A 296 -10.75 -25.75 39.60
CA ASN A 296 -11.35 -24.40 39.48
C ASN A 296 -10.41 -23.27 39.03
N SER A 297 -9.89 -23.31 37.82
CA SER A 297 -9.18 -22.16 37.31
C SER A 297 -9.39 -21.99 35.83
N VAL A 298 -10.01 -20.91 35.52
CA VAL A 298 -10.25 -20.40 34.17
C VAL A 298 -9.11 -19.48 33.79
N GLY A 299 -8.45 -19.69 32.70
CA GLY A 299 -7.53 -18.67 32.23
C GLY A 299 -6.40 -19.10 31.32
N GLY A 300 -6.03 -18.31 30.50
CA GLY A 300 -5.17 -18.04 29.46
C GLY A 300 -3.71 -18.35 29.59
N ILE A 301 -2.64 -18.41 29.76
CA ILE A 301 -1.29 -18.97 29.69
C ILE A 301 -0.86 -19.64 30.99
N VAL A 302 -0.74 -20.92 30.97
CA VAL A 302 0.10 -21.79 31.80
C VAL A 302 -0.10 -21.88 33.30
N GLY A 303 -0.52 -23.03 33.75
CA GLY A 303 -0.73 -23.37 35.17
C GLY A 303 0.21 -24.41 35.79
N ASP A 304 1.16 -24.99 35.06
CA ASP A 304 2.10 -25.95 35.61
C ASP A 304 3.54 -25.54 35.30
N ALA A 305 4.47 -25.94 36.16
CA ALA A 305 5.89 -25.60 36.06
C ALA A 305 6.55 -26.02 34.73
N ASP A 306 5.88 -26.91 33.98
CA ASP A 306 6.39 -27.46 32.73
C ASP A 306 5.94 -26.71 31.46
N ILE A 307 5.31 -25.54 31.58
CA ILE A 307 4.93 -24.75 30.41
C ILE A 307 5.64 -23.42 30.36
N ALA A 308 6.17 -23.08 29.19
CA ALA A 308 6.82 -21.81 28.93
C ALA A 308 6.16 -21.12 27.75
N THR A 309 5.65 -19.91 27.96
CA THR A 309 5.25 -19.01 26.87
C THR A 309 6.18 -17.82 26.87
N LYS A 310 6.94 -17.68 25.79
CA LYS A 310 7.97 -16.67 25.69
C LYS A 310 7.89 -15.94 24.38
N ASN A 311 8.18 -14.64 24.43
CA ASN A 311 8.38 -13.85 23.22
C ASN A 311 7.17 -13.85 22.28
N CYS A 312 5.96 -13.77 22.86
CA CYS A 312 4.69 -13.88 22.13
C CYS A 312 3.92 -12.55 22.12
N MET A 313 3.07 -12.37 21.11
CA MET A 313 2.20 -11.19 20.99
C MET A 313 0.74 -11.57 20.76
N VAL A 314 -0.15 -10.82 21.39
CA VAL A 314 -1.57 -10.75 21.04
C VAL A 314 -1.81 -9.34 20.54
N THR A 315 -2.24 -9.18 19.29
CA THR A 315 -2.38 -7.85 18.67
C THR A 315 -3.85 -7.48 18.44
N THR A 316 -4.74 -8.47 18.45
CA THR A 316 -6.18 -8.26 18.32
C THR A 316 -6.79 -7.60 19.56
N THR A 317 -7.79 -6.76 19.36
CA THR A 317 -8.62 -6.19 20.42
C THR A 317 -9.98 -6.89 20.56
N ASP A 318 -10.24 -7.92 19.76
CA ASP A 318 -11.55 -8.60 19.68
C ASP A 318 -11.45 -10.06 20.14
N MET A 319 -11.41 -10.25 21.45
CA MET A 319 -11.28 -11.57 22.09
C MET A 319 -12.55 -12.00 22.85
N GLY A 320 -13.73 -11.59 22.39
CA GLY A 320 -14.99 -11.95 23.05
C GLY A 320 -15.01 -11.63 24.55
N ALA A 321 -16.11 -11.18 25.10
CA ALA A 321 -16.26 -11.02 26.53
C ALA A 321 -17.02 -12.21 27.10
N ASP A 322 -16.43 -12.94 28.02
CA ASP A 322 -17.19 -13.76 28.96
C ASP A 322 -17.96 -12.82 29.88
N LYS A 323 -19.23 -13.13 30.12
CA LYS A 323 -20.08 -12.35 31.03
C LYS A 323 -19.57 -12.34 32.47
N ASP A 324 -18.73 -13.31 32.82
CA ASP A 324 -18.21 -13.51 34.19
C ASP A 324 -16.74 -13.06 34.36
N GLY A 325 -16.12 -12.46 33.34
CA GLY A 325 -14.80 -11.83 33.42
C GLY A 325 -13.60 -12.78 33.29
N ASN A 326 -13.80 -13.97 32.73
CA ASN A 326 -12.77 -15.00 32.59
C ASN A 326 -11.92 -14.90 31.31
N THR A 327 -11.82 -13.72 30.70
CA THR A 327 -11.02 -13.50 29.51
C THR A 327 -9.72 -12.79 29.87
N CYS A 328 -8.60 -13.35 29.45
CA CYS A 328 -7.26 -12.80 29.68
C CYS A 328 -6.54 -12.50 28.35
N TRP A 329 -5.72 -11.42 28.31
CA TRP A 329 -5.02 -11.01 27.10
C TRP A 329 -4.04 -12.06 26.57
N VAL A 330 -3.22 -12.59 27.41
CA VAL A 330 -2.21 -13.54 26.94
C VAL A 330 -2.49 -14.91 27.49
N ALA A 331 -2.72 -15.01 28.77
CA ALA A 331 -2.92 -16.28 29.42
C ALA A 331 -3.19 -16.14 30.88
N TYR A 332 -3.87 -17.08 31.43
CA TYR A 332 -4.09 -17.26 32.88
C TYR A 332 -3.31 -18.47 33.33
N ALA A 333 -2.34 -18.25 34.19
CA ALA A 333 -1.46 -19.31 34.63
C ALA A 333 -1.45 -19.48 36.12
N LEU A 334 -1.55 -20.70 36.59
CA LEU A 334 -1.31 -21.06 37.99
C LEU A 334 0.07 -21.65 38.28
N GLY A 335 0.98 -21.73 37.34
CA GLY A 335 2.28 -22.37 37.56
C GLY A 335 3.33 -22.28 36.46
N GLY A 336 3.05 -21.73 35.31
CA GLY A 336 4.03 -21.66 34.22
C GLY A 336 4.82 -20.35 34.14
N THR A 337 5.73 -20.22 33.15
CA THR A 337 6.49 -19.02 32.91
C THR A 337 5.93 -18.26 31.72
N VAL A 338 5.67 -16.94 31.92
CA VAL A 338 5.37 -16.00 30.83
C VAL A 338 6.50 -14.97 30.79
N GLU A 339 7.21 -14.87 29.69
CA GLU A 339 8.38 -14.01 29.55
C GLU A 339 8.32 -13.24 28.22
N ASN A 340 8.56 -11.94 28.28
CA ASN A 340 8.64 -11.06 27.10
C ASN A 340 7.42 -11.13 26.17
N CYS A 341 6.21 -11.12 26.73
CA CYS A 341 4.96 -11.15 25.98
C CYS A 341 4.30 -9.78 25.92
N TYR A 342 3.56 -9.49 24.84
CA TYR A 342 2.95 -8.18 24.58
C TYR A 342 1.47 -8.30 24.22
N TRP A 343 0.66 -7.36 24.69
CA TRP A 343 -0.79 -7.30 24.41
C TRP A 343 -1.29 -5.85 24.34
N PRO A 344 -2.49 -5.58 23.75
CA PRO A 344 -3.04 -4.23 23.67
C PRO A 344 -3.28 -3.61 25.04
N ASN A 345 -2.83 -2.38 25.22
CA ASN A 345 -3.10 -1.61 26.42
C ASN A 345 -4.53 -1.04 26.37
N ASN A 346 -5.51 -1.85 26.77
CA ASN A 346 -6.87 -1.39 27.00
C ASN A 346 -7.46 -2.10 28.22
N ASP A 347 -8.39 -1.43 28.89
CA ASP A 347 -9.02 -1.91 30.13
C ASP A 347 -10.16 -2.91 29.89
N LYS A 348 -10.33 -3.40 28.66
CA LYS A 348 -11.48 -4.24 28.32
C LYS A 348 -11.41 -5.64 28.92
N TYR A 349 -10.21 -6.17 29.08
CA TYR A 349 -9.96 -7.47 29.68
C TYR A 349 -8.94 -7.31 30.78
N GLY A 350 -9.18 -7.95 31.93
CA GLY A 350 -8.34 -7.80 33.12
C GLY A 350 -6.87 -8.09 32.83
N ALA A 351 -6.00 -7.32 33.46
CA ALA A 351 -4.59 -7.68 33.54
C ALA A 351 -4.50 -9.06 34.23
N ILE A 352 -3.49 -9.82 33.86
CA ILE A 352 -3.22 -11.15 34.41
C ILE A 352 -3.22 -11.08 35.92
N PRO A 353 -3.94 -11.97 36.63
CA PRO A 353 -4.11 -11.84 38.05
C PRO A 353 -2.88 -12.23 38.90
N ARG A 354 -1.65 -12.25 38.37
CA ARG A 354 -0.42 -12.65 39.08
C ARG A 354 0.71 -11.65 38.98
N GLU A 355 1.41 -11.41 40.08
CA GLU A 355 2.55 -10.49 40.18
C GLU A 355 3.84 -10.99 39.49
N ASP A 356 3.91 -12.27 39.09
CA ASP A 356 5.08 -12.96 38.53
C ASP A 356 5.05 -13.14 37.02
N VAL A 357 4.09 -12.52 36.31
CA VAL A 357 4.00 -12.59 34.87
C VAL A 357 4.75 -11.43 34.20
N ALA A 358 5.83 -11.75 33.50
CA ALA A 358 6.63 -10.77 32.80
C ALA A 358 6.08 -10.51 31.37
N GLY A 359 5.13 -9.58 31.28
CA GLY A 359 4.57 -9.12 30.02
C GLY A 359 4.25 -7.63 30.05
N THR A 360 4.03 -7.04 28.88
CA THR A 360 3.89 -5.59 28.72
C THR A 360 2.66 -5.23 27.90
N PRO A 361 1.68 -4.49 28.46
CA PRO A 361 0.62 -3.88 27.68
C PRO A 361 1.18 -2.75 26.81
N VAL A 362 0.82 -2.71 25.53
CA VAL A 362 1.33 -1.73 24.57
C VAL A 362 0.21 -1.04 23.81
N SER A 363 0.40 0.24 23.53
CA SER A 363 -0.53 1.05 22.74
C SER A 363 -0.16 1.07 21.25
N ASP A 364 1.11 0.80 20.95
CA ASP A 364 1.65 0.83 19.60
C ASP A 364 2.62 -0.34 19.39
N PHE A 365 2.19 -1.32 18.63
CA PHE A 365 2.99 -2.49 18.27
C PHE A 365 4.06 -2.22 17.21
N THR A 366 4.06 -1.05 16.55
CA THR A 366 5.06 -0.71 15.52
C THR A 366 6.37 -0.17 16.12
N SER A 367 6.46 -0.08 17.46
CA SER A 367 7.62 0.44 18.18
C SER A 367 8.89 -0.41 17.95
N ASP A 368 9.99 0.25 17.58
CA ASP A 368 11.33 -0.37 17.46
C ASP A 368 11.78 -1.04 18.76
N THR A 369 11.32 -0.57 19.91
CA THR A 369 11.62 -1.16 21.23
C THR A 369 11.07 -2.58 21.34
N ILE A 370 9.84 -2.80 20.88
CA ILE A 370 9.22 -4.13 20.87
C ILE A 370 9.98 -5.05 19.94
N LEU A 371 10.24 -4.60 18.70
CA LEU A 371 10.97 -5.37 17.70
C LEU A 371 12.38 -5.77 18.21
N THR A 372 13.09 -4.84 18.85
CA THR A 372 14.41 -5.09 19.44
C THR A 372 14.32 -6.15 20.53
N SER A 373 13.37 -6.01 21.46
CA SER A 373 13.20 -6.94 22.56
C SER A 373 12.77 -8.34 22.09
N LEU A 374 11.92 -8.42 21.05
CA LEU A 374 11.56 -9.70 20.44
C LEU A 374 12.77 -10.39 19.82
N ASN A 375 13.65 -9.66 19.11
CA ASN A 375 14.86 -10.24 18.51
C ASN A 375 15.91 -10.62 19.56
N GLU A 376 16.03 -9.89 20.67
CA GLU A 376 16.96 -10.26 21.77
C GLU A 376 16.57 -11.59 22.45
N LYS A 377 15.31 -11.99 22.38
CA LYS A 377 14.77 -13.18 23.01
C LYS A 377 14.29 -14.24 22.02
N ALA A 378 14.48 -13.99 20.72
CA ALA A 378 14.06 -14.90 19.66
C ALA A 378 14.74 -16.28 19.79
N GLY A 379 13.99 -17.33 19.49
CA GLY A 379 14.52 -18.69 19.42
C GLY A 379 15.42 -18.89 18.20
N ASP A 380 16.15 -20.00 18.19
CA ASP A 380 17.07 -20.34 17.12
C ASP A 380 16.36 -20.36 15.75
N GLY A 381 16.90 -19.58 14.82
CA GLY A 381 16.39 -19.49 13.45
C GLY A 381 15.12 -18.64 13.28
N ILE A 382 14.68 -17.94 14.33
CA ILE A 382 13.58 -16.97 14.25
C ILE A 382 14.16 -15.56 14.14
N THR A 383 13.68 -14.81 13.16
CA THR A 383 13.99 -13.38 12.98
C THR A 383 12.70 -12.59 12.91
N TRP A 384 12.53 -11.64 13.82
CA TRP A 384 11.44 -10.69 13.81
C TRP A 384 11.79 -9.47 12.98
N VAL A 385 10.87 -9.00 12.16
CA VAL A 385 11.01 -7.82 11.32
C VAL A 385 9.83 -6.88 11.50
N ALA A 386 9.98 -5.63 11.11
CA ALA A 386 8.88 -4.68 11.12
C ALA A 386 7.79 -5.13 10.12
N GLY A 387 6.58 -5.26 10.61
CA GLY A 387 5.40 -5.57 9.81
C GLY A 387 4.52 -4.34 9.56
N ILE A 388 3.42 -4.54 8.83
CA ILE A 388 2.46 -3.46 8.48
C ILE A 388 1.78 -2.89 9.72
N LYS A 389 1.42 -3.73 10.68
CA LYS A 389 0.69 -3.34 11.90
C LYS A 389 1.47 -3.61 13.19
N HIS A 390 2.30 -4.63 13.19
CA HIS A 390 3.08 -5.11 14.32
C HIS A 390 4.29 -5.90 13.81
N PRO A 391 5.31 -6.21 14.64
CA PRO A 391 6.40 -7.10 14.26
C PRO A 391 5.87 -8.45 13.78
N THR A 392 6.52 -8.99 12.76
CA THR A 392 6.23 -10.33 12.23
C THR A 392 7.55 -11.03 11.85
N PHE A 393 7.50 -12.18 11.19
CA PHE A 393 8.68 -12.97 10.86
C PHE A 393 9.26 -12.61 9.49
N GLU A 394 10.56 -12.71 9.31
CA GLU A 394 11.25 -12.45 8.04
C GLU A 394 10.67 -13.26 6.86
N TRP A 395 10.20 -14.47 7.12
CA TRP A 395 9.57 -15.34 6.14
C TRP A 395 8.11 -14.98 5.82
N ASP A 396 7.46 -14.17 6.65
CA ASP A 396 6.05 -13.79 6.52
C ASP A 396 5.86 -12.71 5.45
N LYS A 397 5.61 -13.13 4.23
CA LYS A 397 5.37 -12.21 3.11
C LYS A 397 4.03 -11.47 3.14
N TRP A 398 3.09 -11.91 3.98
CA TRP A 398 1.72 -11.33 4.02
C TRP A 398 1.60 -10.13 4.94
N HIS A 399 2.41 -10.04 5.99
CA HIS A 399 2.36 -8.96 6.99
C HIS A 399 3.54 -7.99 6.89
N ILE A 400 4.54 -8.24 6.04
CA ILE A 400 5.61 -7.29 5.70
C ILE A 400 5.12 -6.35 4.59
N SER A 401 5.42 -5.07 4.70
CA SER A 401 5.12 -4.09 3.65
C SER A 401 5.81 -4.44 2.34
N ALA A 402 5.12 -4.23 1.23
CA ALA A 402 5.74 -4.29 -0.08
C ALA A 402 6.82 -3.21 -0.23
N ASP A 403 7.73 -3.42 -1.18
CA ASP A 403 8.72 -2.40 -1.57
C ASP A 403 8.09 -1.39 -2.55
N TYR A 404 7.95 -0.15 -2.09
CA TYR A 404 7.40 0.96 -2.86
C TYR A 404 8.45 1.82 -3.56
N THR A 405 9.73 1.44 -3.54
CA THR A 405 10.83 2.24 -4.13
C THR A 405 10.55 2.64 -5.58
N LYS A 406 10.03 1.72 -6.39
CA LYS A 406 9.67 2.00 -7.80
C LYS A 406 8.50 2.97 -7.91
N VAL A 407 7.49 2.82 -7.06
CA VAL A 407 6.32 3.72 -7.00
C VAL A 407 6.76 5.13 -6.62
N ASP A 408 7.60 5.25 -5.59
CA ASP A 408 8.11 6.54 -5.11
C ASP A 408 8.96 7.23 -6.18
N ALA A 409 9.78 6.46 -6.90
CA ALA A 409 10.55 6.97 -8.04
C ALA A 409 9.64 7.45 -9.19
N ALA A 410 8.57 6.71 -9.50
CA ALA A 410 7.61 7.09 -10.53
C ALA A 410 6.81 8.34 -10.13
N ILE A 411 6.37 8.45 -8.86
CA ILE A 411 5.72 9.64 -8.31
C ILE A 411 6.68 10.84 -8.35
N ALA A 412 7.94 10.67 -7.99
CA ALA A 412 8.94 11.72 -8.06
C ALA A 412 9.13 12.24 -9.50
N LYS A 413 9.18 11.32 -10.49
CA LYS A 413 9.19 11.69 -11.92
C LYS A 413 7.94 12.50 -12.30
N ALA A 414 6.74 12.04 -11.89
CA ALA A 414 5.48 12.74 -12.16
C ALA A 414 5.47 14.16 -11.57
N ASN A 415 5.91 14.30 -10.33
CA ASN A 415 5.96 15.58 -9.60
C ASN A 415 6.99 16.57 -10.17
N ALA A 416 8.03 16.08 -10.86
CA ALA A 416 9.02 16.92 -11.53
C ALA A 416 8.51 17.53 -12.83
N LEU A 417 7.41 17.05 -13.39
CA LEU A 417 6.82 17.56 -14.62
C LEU A 417 6.01 18.83 -14.36
N LYS A 418 6.10 19.75 -15.30
CA LYS A 418 5.26 20.96 -15.29
C LYS A 418 3.91 20.64 -15.94
N LYS A 419 2.90 20.42 -15.14
CA LYS A 419 1.53 20.07 -15.59
C LYS A 419 1.01 20.97 -16.71
N ASP A 420 1.32 22.28 -16.62
CA ASP A 420 0.84 23.27 -17.58
C ASP A 420 1.43 23.13 -18.98
N ASP A 421 2.51 22.38 -19.12
CA ASP A 421 3.16 22.15 -20.43
C ASP A 421 2.43 21.08 -21.27
N TYR A 422 1.50 20.31 -20.66
CA TYR A 422 0.85 19.18 -21.31
C TYR A 422 -0.63 19.44 -21.65
N LYS A 423 -1.12 18.79 -22.72
CA LYS A 423 -2.51 18.91 -23.18
C LYS A 423 -3.49 18.36 -22.19
N ASP A 424 -3.15 17.22 -21.58
CA ASP A 424 -3.92 16.56 -20.53
C ASP A 424 -2.94 15.86 -19.57
N PHE A 425 -3.08 16.11 -18.28
CA PHE A 425 -2.27 15.52 -17.22
C PHE A 425 -3.09 14.60 -16.32
N SER A 426 -4.38 14.46 -16.58
CA SER A 426 -5.35 13.79 -15.70
C SER A 426 -5.05 12.30 -15.49
N ALA A 427 -4.52 11.61 -16.50
CA ALA A 427 -4.14 10.21 -16.43
C ALA A 427 -3.00 10.00 -15.41
N VAL A 428 -2.01 10.90 -15.37
CA VAL A 428 -0.91 10.85 -14.39
C VAL A 428 -1.44 11.08 -12.97
N GLU A 429 -2.29 12.10 -12.77
CA GLU A 429 -2.92 12.37 -11.47
C GLU A 429 -3.76 11.18 -11.00
N THR A 430 -4.52 10.58 -11.90
CA THR A 430 -5.33 9.40 -11.59
C THR A 430 -4.47 8.23 -11.14
N ALA A 431 -3.39 7.93 -11.87
CA ALA A 431 -2.48 6.83 -11.53
C ALA A 431 -1.76 7.07 -10.19
N VAL A 432 -1.31 8.32 -9.93
CA VAL A 432 -0.68 8.66 -8.64
C VAL A 432 -1.66 8.55 -7.48
N ASN A 433 -2.89 9.03 -7.64
CA ASN A 433 -3.92 8.96 -6.60
C ASN A 433 -4.45 7.53 -6.35
N ALA A 434 -4.29 6.63 -7.32
CA ALA A 434 -4.67 5.24 -7.19
C ALA A 434 -3.65 4.39 -6.40
N VAL A 435 -2.52 4.96 -5.98
CA VAL A 435 -1.50 4.24 -5.22
C VAL A 435 -2.03 3.84 -3.85
N ASN A 436 -2.08 2.55 -3.61
CA ASN A 436 -2.44 1.96 -2.32
C ASN A 436 -1.17 1.49 -1.60
N ARG A 437 -0.88 2.10 -0.44
CA ARG A 437 0.32 1.82 0.36
C ARG A 437 0.12 0.75 1.46
N SER A 438 -1.03 0.09 1.49
CA SER A 438 -1.32 -0.98 2.44
C SER A 438 -1.04 -2.38 1.90
N LYS A 439 -0.31 -2.51 0.79
CA LYS A 439 0.01 -3.79 0.18
C LYS A 439 1.15 -4.50 0.90
N SER A 440 1.01 -5.82 1.02
CA SER A 440 2.05 -6.66 1.59
C SER A 440 3.08 -7.11 0.53
N LYS A 441 4.20 -7.66 1.01
CA LYS A 441 5.26 -8.23 0.16
C LYS A 441 4.73 -9.35 -0.76
N ALA A 442 3.69 -10.08 -0.32
CA ALA A 442 3.01 -11.08 -1.16
C ALA A 442 2.31 -10.43 -2.37
N GLU A 443 1.95 -9.15 -2.29
CA GLU A 443 1.30 -8.39 -3.34
C GLU A 443 2.27 -7.49 -4.13
N GLN A 444 3.59 -7.76 -4.05
CA GLN A 444 4.62 -6.93 -4.71
C GLN A 444 4.34 -6.70 -6.19
N ALA A 445 3.84 -7.70 -6.91
CA ALA A 445 3.48 -7.56 -8.32
C ALA A 445 2.41 -6.48 -8.56
N LYS A 446 1.45 -6.32 -7.63
CA LYS A 446 0.44 -5.26 -7.70
C LYS A 446 1.07 -3.88 -7.48
N VAL A 447 2.06 -3.78 -6.58
CA VAL A 447 2.80 -2.54 -6.33
C VAL A 447 3.66 -2.16 -7.54
N ASP A 448 4.35 -3.14 -8.14
CA ASP A 448 5.10 -2.92 -9.38
C ASP A 448 4.18 -2.47 -10.54
N ALA A 449 2.96 -3.00 -10.61
CA ALA A 449 1.96 -2.56 -11.58
C ALA A 449 1.50 -1.10 -11.35
N MET A 450 1.40 -0.64 -10.10
CA MET A 450 1.12 0.77 -9.80
C MET A 450 2.23 1.69 -10.29
N ALA A 451 3.50 1.32 -10.05
CA ALA A 451 4.64 2.07 -10.58
C ALA A 451 4.60 2.15 -12.11
N LYS A 452 4.34 1.00 -12.76
CA LYS A 452 4.22 0.94 -14.22
C LYS A 452 3.06 1.79 -14.73
N ALA A 453 1.91 1.80 -14.08
CA ALA A 453 0.77 2.61 -14.50
C ALA A 453 1.09 4.12 -14.48
N ILE A 454 1.85 4.60 -13.49
CA ILE A 454 2.33 5.99 -13.43
C ILE A 454 3.32 6.26 -14.58
N GLU A 455 4.27 5.36 -14.80
CA GLU A 455 5.26 5.50 -15.87
C GLU A 455 4.61 5.47 -17.28
N ASP A 456 3.65 4.58 -17.50
CA ASP A 456 2.88 4.52 -18.76
C ASP A 456 2.06 5.81 -18.97
N ALA A 457 1.43 6.34 -17.92
CA ALA A 457 0.71 7.60 -17.98
C ALA A 457 1.64 8.78 -18.30
N ILE A 458 2.84 8.83 -17.72
CA ILE A 458 3.86 9.84 -18.03
C ILE A 458 4.30 9.70 -19.50
N ALA A 459 4.55 8.48 -19.97
CA ALA A 459 4.98 8.23 -21.34
C ALA A 459 3.93 8.61 -22.40
N ALA A 460 2.65 8.56 -22.04
CA ALA A 460 1.54 8.94 -22.89
C ALA A 460 1.30 10.46 -22.98
N LEU A 461 1.97 11.26 -22.16
CA LEU A 461 1.80 12.71 -22.13
C LEU A 461 2.16 13.36 -23.46
N GLN A 462 1.32 14.29 -23.87
CA GLN A 462 1.55 15.11 -25.05
C GLN A 462 1.69 16.56 -24.63
N TYR A 463 2.78 17.19 -25.08
CA TYR A 463 2.99 18.61 -24.88
C TYR A 463 1.91 19.45 -25.57
N LYS A 464 1.54 20.57 -24.96
CA LYS A 464 0.78 21.62 -25.63
C LYS A 464 1.55 22.14 -26.84
N ASP A 465 0.82 22.57 -27.83
CA ASP A 465 1.44 23.24 -28.98
C ASP A 465 2.02 24.59 -28.51
N ALA A 466 3.11 25.03 -29.14
CA ALA A 466 3.68 26.35 -28.89
C ALA A 466 2.70 27.45 -29.31
N ASP A 467 2.76 28.61 -28.67
CA ASP A 467 1.96 29.78 -29.02
C ASP A 467 2.62 30.54 -30.19
N TYR A 468 1.97 30.50 -31.35
CA TYR A 468 2.40 31.20 -32.54
C TYR A 468 1.80 32.59 -32.72
N THR A 469 1.06 33.13 -31.71
CA THR A 469 0.38 34.43 -31.83
C THR A 469 1.33 35.56 -32.24
N LYS A 470 2.55 35.59 -31.69
CA LYS A 470 3.56 36.60 -32.05
C LYS A 470 4.07 36.42 -33.49
N VAL A 471 4.28 35.19 -33.90
CA VAL A 471 4.72 34.87 -35.29
C VAL A 471 3.64 35.30 -36.26
N ASP A 472 2.39 34.96 -36.00
CA ASP A 472 1.26 35.32 -36.87
C ASP A 472 1.07 36.84 -36.94
N ALA A 473 1.24 37.54 -35.83
CA ALA A 473 1.22 39.01 -35.81
C ALA A 473 2.38 39.61 -36.63
N ALA A 474 3.60 39.05 -36.50
CA ALA A 474 4.76 39.52 -37.27
C ALA A 474 4.59 39.25 -38.77
N ILE A 475 4.07 38.07 -39.16
CA ILE A 475 3.73 37.77 -40.57
C ILE A 475 2.65 38.72 -41.07
N ALA A 476 1.61 39.01 -40.30
CA ALA A 476 0.56 39.95 -40.67
C ALA A 476 1.12 41.36 -40.91
N LYS A 477 2.04 41.82 -40.07
CA LYS A 477 2.77 43.09 -40.23
C LYS A 477 3.58 43.06 -41.54
N ALA A 478 4.35 42.00 -41.80
CA ALA A 478 5.13 41.85 -43.02
C ALA A 478 4.26 41.90 -44.29
N ASN A 479 3.12 41.17 -44.25
CA ASN A 479 2.19 41.12 -45.40
C ASN A 479 1.42 42.44 -45.63
N ALA A 480 1.29 43.31 -44.62
CA ALA A 480 0.67 44.63 -44.78
C ALA A 480 1.60 45.65 -45.42
N LEU A 481 2.90 45.36 -45.57
CA LEU A 481 3.87 46.26 -46.19
C LEU A 481 3.81 46.16 -47.73
N ILE A 482 3.89 47.31 -48.38
CA ILE A 482 3.94 47.39 -49.85
C ILE A 482 5.41 47.21 -50.28
N LYS A 483 5.77 46.02 -50.75
CA LYS A 483 7.13 45.61 -51.12
C LYS A 483 7.84 46.63 -52.02
N ASP A 484 7.12 47.21 -52.99
CA ASP A 484 7.68 48.14 -53.98
C ASP A 484 8.16 49.46 -53.37
N ASN A 485 7.79 49.78 -52.14
CA ASN A 485 8.22 50.99 -51.43
C ASN A 485 9.63 50.85 -50.81
N TYR A 486 10.21 49.65 -50.77
CA TYR A 486 11.48 49.40 -50.11
C TYR A 486 12.59 49.01 -51.10
N LYS A 487 13.85 49.35 -50.77
CA LYS A 487 15.03 49.07 -51.61
C LYS A 487 15.24 47.55 -51.80
N ASP A 488 15.17 46.86 -50.69
CA ASP A 488 15.28 45.39 -50.63
C ASP A 488 14.29 44.84 -49.60
N PHE A 489 13.47 43.89 -50.01
CA PHE A 489 12.47 43.22 -49.16
C PHE A 489 12.82 41.73 -48.92
N SER A 490 13.95 41.26 -49.48
CA SER A 490 14.32 39.84 -49.48
C SER A 490 14.52 39.26 -48.10
N ALA A 491 15.06 40.04 -47.14
CA ALA A 491 15.27 39.60 -45.75
C ALA A 491 13.94 39.30 -45.04
N VAL A 492 12.89 40.11 -45.28
CA VAL A 492 11.55 39.87 -44.71
C VAL A 492 10.93 38.61 -45.28
N GLU A 493 11.01 38.42 -46.64
CA GLU A 493 10.52 37.22 -47.29
C GLU A 493 11.24 35.96 -46.80
N ALA A 494 12.55 36.04 -46.61
CA ALA A 494 13.36 34.93 -46.08
C ALA A 494 12.96 34.59 -44.63
N ALA A 495 12.78 35.58 -43.77
CA ALA A 495 12.37 35.40 -42.39
C ALA A 495 10.96 34.79 -42.28
N VAL A 496 10.01 35.27 -43.09
CA VAL A 496 8.65 34.68 -43.14
C VAL A 496 8.68 33.24 -43.64
N LYS A 497 9.47 32.94 -44.69
CA LYS A 497 9.62 31.60 -45.24
C LYS A 497 10.31 30.63 -44.26
N ALA A 498 11.17 31.13 -43.40
CA ALA A 498 11.90 30.33 -42.41
C ALA A 498 11.04 29.87 -41.21
N VAL A 499 9.78 30.31 -41.11
CA VAL A 499 8.87 29.92 -40.05
C VAL A 499 8.56 28.42 -40.11
N VAL A 500 8.91 27.69 -39.02
CA VAL A 500 8.59 26.27 -38.84
C VAL A 500 7.39 26.15 -37.91
N ARG A 501 6.33 25.48 -38.36
CA ARG A 501 5.12 25.20 -37.56
C ARG A 501 5.19 23.82 -36.93
N GLY A 502 4.35 23.58 -35.91
CA GLY A 502 4.22 22.27 -35.25
C GLY A 502 5.19 22.05 -34.09
N LYS A 503 5.84 23.09 -33.60
CA LYS A 503 6.63 23.04 -32.37
C LYS A 503 5.71 22.98 -31.14
N ASN A 504 6.19 22.37 -30.06
CA ASN A 504 5.48 22.29 -28.82
C ASN A 504 5.93 23.40 -27.85
N ILE A 505 5.26 23.50 -26.70
CA ILE A 505 5.50 24.55 -25.69
C ILE A 505 6.93 24.58 -25.16
N THR A 506 7.65 23.45 -25.11
CA THR A 506 9.05 23.40 -24.65
C THR A 506 10.00 24.09 -25.64
N GLU A 507 9.56 24.28 -26.88
CA GLU A 507 10.26 24.97 -27.97
C GLU A 507 9.76 26.42 -28.17
N GLN A 508 8.99 26.98 -27.20
CA GLN A 508 8.41 28.33 -27.28
C GLN A 508 9.46 29.40 -27.56
N ALA A 509 10.66 29.29 -26.98
CA ALA A 509 11.74 30.23 -27.21
C ALA A 509 12.17 30.28 -28.67
N GLU A 510 12.16 29.16 -29.41
CA GLU A 510 12.46 29.11 -30.83
C GLU A 510 11.35 29.77 -31.66
N VAL A 511 10.09 29.56 -31.24
CA VAL A 511 8.93 30.22 -31.89
C VAL A 511 8.99 31.73 -31.68
N ASP A 512 9.31 32.19 -30.48
CA ASP A 512 9.49 33.63 -30.19
C ASP A 512 10.67 34.23 -30.99
N ALA A 513 11.75 33.44 -31.20
CA ALA A 513 12.88 33.86 -32.03
C ALA A 513 12.50 34.03 -33.53
N MET A 514 11.59 33.19 -34.06
CA MET A 514 11.08 33.34 -35.44
C MET A 514 10.27 34.64 -35.55
N ALA A 515 9.41 34.96 -34.58
CA ALA A 515 8.67 36.22 -34.55
C ALA A 515 9.62 37.42 -34.56
N LYS A 516 10.64 37.35 -33.68
CA LYS A 516 11.67 38.40 -33.61
C LYS A 516 12.46 38.56 -34.91
N ALA A 517 12.83 37.48 -35.56
CA ALA A 517 13.55 37.54 -36.84
C ALA A 517 12.75 38.26 -37.92
N ILE A 518 11.44 38.06 -38.00
CA ILE A 518 10.56 38.77 -38.94
C ILE A 518 10.49 40.26 -38.56
N GLU A 519 10.32 40.58 -37.25
CA GLU A 519 10.26 41.98 -36.80
C GLU A 519 11.59 42.73 -37.02
N ASP A 520 12.72 42.08 -36.77
CA ASP A 520 14.05 42.64 -37.03
C ASP A 520 14.25 42.90 -38.53
N ALA A 521 13.82 41.98 -39.40
CA ALA A 521 13.88 42.17 -40.85
C ALA A 521 12.97 43.31 -41.31
N ILE A 522 11.77 43.49 -40.73
CA ILE A 522 10.88 44.62 -41.03
C ILE A 522 11.53 45.91 -40.58
N ASN A 523 12.12 45.93 -39.38
CA ASN A 523 12.77 47.14 -38.83
C ASN A 523 14.04 47.59 -39.61
N ALA A 524 14.66 46.65 -40.35
CA ALA A 524 15.82 46.90 -41.16
C ALA A 524 15.49 47.41 -42.58
N LEU A 525 14.22 47.52 -42.95
CA LEU A 525 13.79 47.93 -44.28
C LEU A 525 14.15 49.42 -44.58
N ASP A 526 14.78 49.67 -45.70
CA ASP A 526 15.05 50.98 -46.27
C ASP A 526 14.02 51.35 -47.34
N TRP A 527 13.43 52.54 -47.24
CA TRP A 527 12.52 53.07 -48.26
C TRP A 527 13.25 53.39 -49.56
N LYS A 528 12.59 53.16 -50.66
CA LYS A 528 13.05 53.70 -51.96
C LYS A 528 12.91 55.21 -51.95
N SER A 529 13.99 55.89 -52.20
CA SER A 529 14.00 57.35 -52.34
C SER A 529 13.16 57.75 -53.53
N SER A 530 11.93 58.27 -53.34
CA SER A 530 11.22 58.98 -54.44
C SER A 530 11.93 60.30 -54.67
N GLY A 531 12.57 60.42 -55.81
CA GLY A 531 13.25 61.66 -56.19
C GLY A 531 12.29 62.83 -56.33
N GLY A 532 12.58 63.89 -55.58
CA GLY A 532 12.03 65.23 -55.79
C GLY A 532 11.08 65.76 -54.76
N GLY A 533 11.58 66.41 -53.74
CA GLY A 533 10.83 67.24 -52.79
C GLY A 533 11.76 67.90 -51.81
N SER A 534 11.79 69.21 -51.72
CA SER A 534 12.55 70.04 -50.80
C SER A 534 12.50 69.45 -49.37
N SER A 535 13.63 68.92 -48.90
CA SER A 535 13.73 68.37 -47.54
C SER A 535 13.86 69.54 -46.54
N SER A 536 12.86 69.70 -45.70
CA SER A 536 13.04 70.35 -44.41
C SER A 536 14.10 69.58 -43.61
N PRO A 537 14.98 70.24 -42.83
CA PRO A 537 16.02 69.55 -42.08
C PRO A 537 15.41 68.65 -41.01
N SER A 538 15.68 67.34 -41.04
CA SER A 538 15.32 66.42 -39.97
C SER A 538 16.43 66.33 -38.92
N TYR A 539 16.06 66.12 -37.71
CA TYR A 539 16.95 66.09 -36.55
C TYR A 539 16.86 64.73 -35.85
N SER A 540 18.01 64.21 -35.41
CA SER A 540 18.09 62.90 -34.76
C SER A 540 17.58 62.91 -33.34
N VAL A 541 16.97 61.78 -32.96
CA VAL A 541 16.56 61.47 -31.57
C VAL A 541 17.47 60.34 -31.04
N THR A 542 18.27 60.67 -30.04
CA THR A 542 19.21 59.74 -29.42
C THR A 542 18.59 59.12 -28.18
N THR A 543 18.57 57.79 -28.12
CA THR A 543 18.16 57.03 -26.89
C THR A 543 19.39 56.63 -26.11
N PRO A 544 19.30 56.37 -24.79
CA PRO A 544 20.40 55.82 -24.03
C PRO A 544 20.92 54.51 -24.64
N GLY A 545 22.25 54.34 -24.69
CA GLY A 545 22.87 53.17 -25.31
C GLY A 545 22.61 51.85 -24.58
N LYS A 546 22.44 51.94 -23.26
CA LYS A 546 22.03 50.84 -22.37
C LYS A 546 21.34 51.43 -21.14
N THR A 547 20.16 50.95 -20.83
CA THR A 547 19.46 51.24 -19.57
C THR A 547 19.50 50.01 -18.69
N GLU A 548 19.77 50.17 -17.41
CA GLU A 548 19.64 49.09 -16.42
C GLU A 548 18.19 49.02 -15.95
N ASN A 549 17.66 47.78 -15.81
CA ASN A 549 16.34 47.49 -15.24
C ASN A 549 15.15 47.98 -16.10
N GLY A 550 15.34 48.17 -17.38
CA GLY A 550 14.27 48.54 -18.30
C GLY A 550 14.77 48.90 -19.71
N THR A 551 13.87 49.14 -20.60
CA THR A 551 14.17 49.50 -22.00
C THR A 551 13.45 50.77 -22.45
N VAL A 552 14.12 51.57 -23.29
CA VAL A 552 13.57 52.79 -23.89
C VAL A 552 13.70 52.70 -25.38
N THR A 553 12.60 52.89 -26.08
CA THR A 553 12.56 52.95 -27.54
C THR A 553 11.88 54.21 -28.03
N VAL A 554 12.24 54.65 -29.23
CA VAL A 554 11.69 55.89 -29.82
C VAL A 554 11.27 55.69 -31.26
N SER A 555 10.20 56.32 -31.66
CA SER A 555 9.71 56.33 -33.03
C SER A 555 9.07 57.69 -33.39
N PRO A 556 9.50 58.35 -34.49
CA PRO A 556 10.64 58.04 -35.34
C PRO A 556 11.97 58.44 -34.65
N ARG A 557 13.10 57.85 -35.14
CA ARG A 557 14.47 58.19 -34.66
C ARG A 557 15.05 59.48 -35.27
N SER A 558 14.33 60.04 -36.21
CA SER A 558 14.63 61.33 -36.84
C SER A 558 13.32 61.99 -37.26
N ALA A 559 13.14 63.27 -36.95
CA ALA A 559 11.89 63.97 -37.22
C ALA A 559 12.20 65.46 -37.59
N GLU A 560 11.26 66.08 -38.32
CA GLU A 560 11.33 67.51 -38.63
C GLU A 560 10.85 68.36 -37.42
N LYS A 561 11.21 69.63 -37.41
CA LYS A 561 10.73 70.55 -36.39
C LYS A 561 9.20 70.60 -36.40
N GLY A 562 8.58 70.33 -35.25
CA GLY A 562 7.14 70.30 -35.05
C GLY A 562 6.49 68.93 -35.10
N ASP A 563 7.21 67.91 -35.56
CA ASP A 563 6.71 66.53 -35.57
C ASP A 563 6.56 65.96 -34.16
N SER A 564 5.64 65.04 -34.02
CA SER A 564 5.45 64.29 -32.75
C SER A 564 6.31 63.04 -32.75
N VAL A 565 7.14 62.92 -31.70
CA VAL A 565 7.97 61.73 -31.49
C VAL A 565 7.44 60.99 -30.26
N THR A 566 7.31 59.67 -30.38
CA THR A 566 6.82 58.78 -29.33
C THR A 566 7.98 58.05 -28.67
N ILE A 567 8.08 58.11 -27.36
CA ILE A 567 8.97 57.30 -26.51
C ILE A 567 8.14 56.18 -25.91
N THR A 568 8.64 54.96 -25.98
CA THR A 568 8.06 53.84 -25.27
C THR A 568 9.06 53.35 -24.22
N VAL A 569 8.63 53.35 -22.97
CA VAL A 569 9.39 52.91 -21.81
C VAL A 569 8.81 51.61 -21.29
N LYS A 570 9.66 50.62 -21.07
CA LYS A 570 9.26 49.31 -20.54
C LYS A 570 10.19 48.93 -19.39
N PRO A 571 9.78 49.10 -18.13
CA PRO A 571 10.53 48.60 -16.98
C PRO A 571 10.62 47.07 -17.03
N ASP A 572 11.69 46.50 -16.50
CA ASP A 572 11.81 45.05 -16.25
C ASP A 572 10.92 44.64 -15.07
N SER A 573 10.66 43.34 -14.91
CA SER A 573 9.81 42.81 -13.83
C SER A 573 10.36 43.20 -12.47
N GLY A 574 9.52 43.82 -11.61
CA GLY A 574 9.89 44.32 -10.28
C GLY A 574 10.55 45.68 -10.28
N TYR A 575 10.53 46.41 -11.40
CA TYR A 575 11.04 47.79 -11.52
C TYR A 575 9.96 48.70 -12.07
N GLN A 576 10.07 50.00 -11.72
CA GLN A 576 9.22 51.06 -12.25
C GLN A 576 10.09 52.19 -12.81
N LEU A 577 9.51 52.99 -13.71
CA LEU A 577 10.16 54.19 -14.20
C LEU A 577 10.34 55.21 -13.04
N ASP A 578 11.56 55.64 -12.82
CA ASP A 578 11.91 56.67 -11.85
C ASP A 578 11.90 58.05 -12.49
N GLU A 579 12.69 58.24 -13.53
CA GLU A 579 12.79 59.53 -14.22
C GLU A 579 12.85 59.31 -15.74
N LEU A 580 12.19 60.18 -16.50
CA LEU A 580 12.27 60.25 -17.97
C LEU A 580 12.44 61.72 -18.40
N THR A 581 13.58 62.05 -18.98
CA THR A 581 13.88 63.40 -19.48
C THR A 581 14.24 63.37 -20.94
N VAL A 582 13.88 64.43 -21.66
CA VAL A 582 14.25 64.69 -23.06
C VAL A 582 14.83 66.10 -23.16
N THR A 583 16.07 66.17 -23.59
CA THR A 583 16.79 67.46 -23.68
C THR A 583 17.16 67.79 -25.13
N ASP A 584 17.13 69.11 -25.47
CA ASP A 584 17.64 69.58 -26.73
C ASP A 584 19.19 69.70 -26.72
N LYS A 585 19.78 70.10 -27.85
CA LYS A 585 21.24 70.24 -27.98
C LYS A 585 21.88 71.22 -26.98
N ASN A 586 21.09 72.10 -26.37
CA ASN A 586 21.55 73.13 -25.40
C ASN A 586 21.27 72.68 -23.92
N GLY A 587 20.80 71.41 -23.74
CA GLY A 587 20.44 70.88 -22.42
C GLY A 587 19.08 71.38 -21.91
N LYS A 588 18.28 72.03 -22.75
CA LYS A 588 16.94 72.49 -22.34
C LYS A 588 15.99 71.29 -22.39
N GLU A 589 15.30 71.02 -21.28
CA GLU A 589 14.32 69.98 -21.15
C GLU A 589 13.05 70.28 -21.96
N LEU A 590 12.53 69.25 -22.66
CA LEU A 590 11.32 69.33 -23.47
C LEU A 590 10.12 68.76 -22.67
N LYS A 591 8.97 69.36 -22.86
CA LYS A 591 7.73 68.93 -22.22
C LYS A 591 7.28 67.57 -22.81
N LEU A 592 7.14 66.61 -21.94
CA LEU A 592 6.58 65.31 -22.26
C LEU A 592 5.06 65.28 -22.02
N THR A 593 4.35 64.56 -22.84
CA THR A 593 2.93 64.27 -22.67
C THR A 593 2.80 62.75 -22.44
N ASP A 594 2.35 62.35 -21.29
CA ASP A 594 2.05 60.94 -20.96
C ASP A 594 0.81 60.49 -21.74
N LYS A 595 0.89 59.34 -22.43
CA LYS A 595 -0.19 58.71 -23.17
C LYS A 595 -0.69 57.42 -22.51
N GLY A 596 -0.18 57.11 -21.33
CA GLY A 596 -0.45 55.87 -20.65
C GLY A 596 0.32 54.66 -21.22
N ASN A 597 0.31 53.54 -20.47
CA ASN A 597 0.98 52.27 -20.85
C ASN A 597 2.47 52.43 -21.23
N GLY A 598 3.19 53.31 -20.49
CA GLY A 598 4.61 53.55 -20.71
C GLY A 598 4.94 54.31 -22.01
N LYS A 599 3.97 55.01 -22.61
CA LYS A 599 4.17 55.81 -23.83
C LYS A 599 4.12 57.29 -23.52
N TYR A 600 5.13 58.01 -23.98
CA TYR A 600 5.27 59.47 -23.83
C TYR A 600 5.49 60.11 -25.21
N THR A 601 5.01 61.29 -25.41
CA THR A 601 5.23 62.03 -26.67
C THR A 601 5.81 63.42 -26.38
N PHE A 602 6.66 63.90 -27.32
CA PHE A 602 7.13 65.28 -27.31
C PHE A 602 7.12 65.83 -28.76
N THR A 603 7.16 67.16 -28.86
CA THR A 603 7.26 67.84 -30.15
C THR A 603 8.73 68.10 -30.48
N MET A 604 9.19 67.72 -31.68
CA MET A 604 10.58 67.83 -32.13
C MET A 604 10.99 69.28 -32.25
N PRO A 605 12.08 69.74 -31.60
CA PRO A 605 12.65 71.07 -31.78
C PRO A 605 13.47 71.14 -33.07
N ALA A 606 13.96 72.34 -33.43
CA ALA A 606 14.89 72.53 -34.57
C ALA A 606 16.33 72.12 -34.21
N SER A 607 16.51 71.00 -33.50
CA SER A 607 17.81 70.47 -33.06
C SER A 607 17.72 68.98 -32.74
N LYS A 608 18.85 68.30 -32.69
CA LYS A 608 18.93 66.94 -32.12
C LYS A 608 18.46 66.92 -30.66
N VAL A 609 17.89 65.82 -30.23
CA VAL A 609 17.45 65.59 -28.86
C VAL A 609 18.07 64.36 -28.30
N GLU A 610 18.22 64.31 -26.97
CA GLU A 610 18.72 63.20 -26.19
C GLU A 610 17.70 62.78 -25.13
N ILE A 611 17.47 61.47 -25.00
CA ILE A 611 16.53 60.91 -24.08
C ILE A 611 17.31 60.18 -22.96
N ASN A 612 16.99 60.45 -21.69
CA ASN A 612 17.50 59.71 -20.55
C ASN A 612 16.35 59.16 -19.73
N ALA A 613 16.53 57.96 -19.20
CA ALA A 613 15.57 57.32 -18.33
C ALA A 613 16.29 56.48 -17.26
N THR A 614 15.75 56.52 -16.05
CA THR A 614 16.20 55.72 -14.91
C THR A 614 15.06 54.85 -14.40
N PHE A 615 15.41 53.67 -13.85
CA PHE A 615 14.46 52.74 -13.29
C PHE A 615 14.86 52.39 -11.86
N VAL A 616 13.89 52.34 -10.97
CA VAL A 616 14.07 51.96 -9.55
C VAL A 616 13.29 50.70 -9.25
N LYS A 617 13.75 49.94 -8.28
CA LYS A 617 13.03 48.75 -7.82
C LYS A 617 11.66 49.15 -7.28
N GLU A 618 10.63 48.47 -7.72
CA GLU A 618 9.27 48.68 -7.22
C GLU A 618 9.23 48.39 -5.72
N VAL A 619 8.74 49.35 -4.93
CA VAL A 619 8.57 49.13 -3.49
C VAL A 619 7.27 48.41 -3.27
N GLU A 620 7.38 47.13 -2.91
CA GLU A 620 6.21 46.34 -2.52
C GLU A 620 5.53 46.96 -1.30
N THR A 621 4.33 47.51 -1.48
CA THR A 621 3.50 47.96 -0.36
C THR A 621 2.58 46.82 0.05
N SER A 622 2.52 46.56 1.37
CA SER A 622 1.59 45.54 1.88
C SER A 622 0.14 45.94 1.56
N PRO A 623 -0.66 45.05 0.99
CA PRO A 623 -2.09 45.28 0.81
C PRO A 623 -2.85 45.30 2.15
N PHE A 624 -2.19 44.96 3.25
CA PHE A 624 -2.76 44.90 4.59
C PHE A 624 -2.26 46.10 5.43
N SER A 625 -3.18 46.74 6.14
CA SER A 625 -2.87 47.91 6.98
C SER A 625 -2.08 47.53 8.25
N ASP A 626 -2.11 46.28 8.66
CA ASP A 626 -1.55 45.75 9.92
C ASP A 626 -0.46 44.68 9.72
N VAL A 627 -0.13 44.34 8.45
CA VAL A 627 0.93 43.40 8.14
C VAL A 627 2.05 44.08 7.38
N SER A 628 3.21 44.19 8.01
CA SER A 628 4.41 44.72 7.35
C SER A 628 4.95 43.71 6.33
N THR A 629 5.44 44.20 5.18
CA THR A 629 6.16 43.41 4.18
C THR A 629 7.40 42.69 4.73
N SER A 630 7.95 43.18 5.86
CA SER A 630 9.09 42.57 6.57
C SER A 630 8.67 41.54 7.62
N ALA A 631 7.37 41.30 7.85
CA ALA A 631 6.90 40.32 8.81
C ALA A 631 7.17 38.88 8.29
N TYR A 632 7.68 37.98 9.16
CA TYR A 632 8.03 36.62 8.78
C TYR A 632 6.84 35.80 8.22
N TYR A 633 5.62 36.23 8.49
CA TYR A 633 4.38 35.60 8.01
C TYR A 633 3.73 36.32 6.81
N TYR A 634 4.37 37.41 6.29
CA TYR A 634 3.81 38.22 5.20
C TYR A 634 3.44 37.40 3.96
N GLU A 635 4.34 36.53 3.50
CA GLU A 635 4.11 35.70 2.33
C GLU A 635 2.96 34.70 2.53
N ALA A 636 2.78 34.19 3.75
CA ALA A 636 1.67 33.30 4.07
C ALA A 636 0.31 34.01 4.02
N VAL A 637 0.24 35.25 4.51
CA VAL A 637 -0.99 36.09 4.49
C VAL A 637 -1.31 36.53 3.06
N LYS A 638 -0.30 36.94 2.29
CA LYS A 638 -0.43 37.27 0.87
C LYS A 638 -0.96 36.09 0.06
N TRP A 639 -0.39 34.92 0.25
CA TRP A 639 -0.86 33.68 -0.36
C TRP A 639 -2.33 33.35 0.00
N ALA A 640 -2.71 33.49 1.27
CA ALA A 640 -4.07 33.23 1.72
C ALA A 640 -5.09 34.17 1.05
N GLN A 641 -4.74 35.45 0.90
CA GLN A 641 -5.57 36.43 0.20
C GLN A 641 -5.71 36.09 -1.29
N GLU A 642 -4.60 35.76 -1.97
CA GLU A 642 -4.61 35.38 -3.38
C GLU A 642 -5.47 34.12 -3.64
N LYS A 643 -5.60 33.25 -2.64
CA LYS A 643 -6.46 32.05 -2.69
C LYS A 643 -7.89 32.28 -2.20
N GLY A 644 -8.22 33.52 -1.76
CA GLY A 644 -9.55 33.84 -1.27
C GLY A 644 -9.92 33.14 0.04
N ILE A 645 -8.92 32.87 0.90
CA ILE A 645 -9.11 32.17 2.18
C ILE A 645 -9.40 33.16 3.32
N THR A 646 -9.23 34.47 3.10
CA THR A 646 -9.50 35.54 4.08
C THR A 646 -10.71 36.38 3.68
#